data_6cc39bc28974ca7b1ea5ca06a30a5ee7
#
_entry.id   6cc39bc28974ca7b1ea5ca06a30a5ee7
#
_cell.length_a   1.000
_cell.length_b   1.000
_cell.length_c   1.000
_cell.angle_alpha   90.00
_cell.angle_beta   90.00
_cell.angle_gamma   90.00
#
_symmetry.space_group_name_H-M   'P 1'
#
loop_
_entity.id
_entity.type
_entity.pdbx_description
1 polymer ?
#
loop_
_entity_poly.entity_id
_entity_poly.type
_entity_poly.pdbx_seq_one_letter_code
_entity_poly.pdbx_strand_id
1 'polypeptide(L)'
;MRKIIILFLLPYSLMAQINNFPWPLAPMNQQHRISSTFDECREDRDHFHNGTDMPLAPGENVLAIMGGTVSGKGSDWIRVEDFAYVHVIPLATLNIGSTVSQGGVVGHTDSYAHIHLNYGGGASGHPTGNPLLPGKITPFVDPYHPRSPIIQFVRDGTNTAFPTNTLSGRIDIIAQAADTTDLQSSIDMNNGVYTIGWALYTADTSETLRGPHFWFEADELYSNAYINNVYAVGSSTSIYRYIVTNPIASNGYIDCSLFEPGPYVISVMSSDTRDNWDTTYVPVVFSDIDLLPPGRPDLSYIGPDENGDLRIEWVAPTDADLGGYILQFSFNGNTWTSNHGPDVLTADMTSFTVEGFPENSYVQFRLKAVDNAPIPNQSEFSDTYSVRMNSEQSQILIVDGFDRTDGSWSPAQHDFATYYSDAIADTDLPLAFSTSSNEWVTSNATLEDYYAVVWFVGDDSRTAETFSTAEQGVISSYLEGGGFFFASGAEIGYDLSAGSTSDISFLNQTLHLDYAGDNSGDSHVTGVAPNFSGISFDYGSSPYEEDWPDYFTASNGGEVALQYGNGLNAGIAYHNSNSGTFILGFAFETIDTEDNRSALMGRVLQYFAGTVDVVETQLPSEMLISRAYPNPFNASISVEYKLEQNKPAQMIIYDVQGRVILDKSLNSNAPGIYTWSWNAENKHGESMPSGAYFIQLTQGKTQSATRKVVLLK
;
A
#
# COMPACT_ATOMS: atom_id res chain seq x y z
N MET A 1 -44.57 -12.59 -37.78
CA MET A 1 -45.14 -13.25 -36.57
C MET A 1 -44.98 -12.25 -35.42
N ARG A 2 -46.10 -11.92 -34.78
CA ARG A 2 -46.18 -10.86 -33.76
C ARG A 2 -45.43 -11.28 -32.51
N LYS A 3 -44.41 -10.50 -32.09
CA LYS A 3 -43.79 -10.62 -30.78
C LYS A 3 -44.78 -10.11 -29.73
N ILE A 4 -45.19 -10.94 -28.82
CA ILE A 4 -45.97 -10.58 -27.64
C ILE A 4 -44.94 -10.20 -26.56
N ILE A 5 -44.88 -8.90 -26.26
CA ILE A 5 -44.18 -8.39 -25.08
C ILE A 5 -45.17 -8.56 -23.93
N ILE A 6 -44.91 -9.45 -23.01
CA ILE A 6 -45.64 -9.58 -21.74
C ILE A 6 -45.01 -8.60 -20.76
N LEU A 7 -45.65 -7.44 -20.66
CA LEU A 7 -45.37 -6.46 -19.62
C LEU A 7 -46.04 -6.95 -18.33
N PHE A 8 -45.22 -7.36 -17.34
CA PHE A 8 -45.75 -7.56 -15.98
C PHE A 8 -45.97 -6.19 -15.34
N LEU A 9 -47.20 -5.67 -15.43
CA LEU A 9 -47.65 -4.56 -14.62
C LEU A 9 -47.99 -5.10 -13.21
N LEU A 10 -47.08 -4.90 -12.26
CA LEU A 10 -47.41 -4.92 -10.84
C LEU A 10 -48.09 -3.59 -10.50
N PRO A 11 -49.21 -3.59 -9.78
CA PRO A 11 -49.89 -2.35 -9.40
C PRO A 11 -49.16 -1.73 -8.20
N TYR A 12 -48.25 -0.79 -8.44
CA TYR A 12 -47.82 0.12 -7.39
C TYR A 12 -48.91 1.18 -7.18
N SER A 13 -49.82 0.94 -6.26
CA SER A 13 -50.65 1.99 -5.70
C SER A 13 -50.19 2.32 -4.28
N LEU A 14 -49.08 3.01 -4.17
CA LEU A 14 -48.85 3.97 -3.10
C LEU A 14 -48.60 5.31 -3.80
N MET A 15 -49.59 6.22 -3.76
CA MET A 15 -49.34 7.62 -4.12
C MET A 15 -48.36 8.15 -3.06
N ALA A 16 -47.07 8.07 -3.33
CA ALA A 16 -46.09 8.89 -2.65
C ALA A 16 -46.47 10.34 -2.91
N GLN A 17 -46.63 11.10 -1.87
CA GLN A 17 -46.88 12.53 -1.95
C GLN A 17 -45.68 13.13 -2.71
N ILE A 18 -45.88 13.60 -3.93
CA ILE A 18 -44.81 14.20 -4.74
C ILE A 18 -44.50 15.55 -4.11
N ASN A 19 -43.51 15.57 -3.23
CA ASN A 19 -43.00 16.81 -2.64
C ASN A 19 -41.86 17.31 -3.54
N ASN A 20 -42.16 18.21 -4.43
CA ASN A 20 -41.16 18.91 -5.23
C ASN A 20 -40.45 19.93 -4.34
N PHE A 21 -39.20 19.69 -4.04
CA PHE A 21 -38.36 20.54 -3.20
C PHE A 21 -37.46 21.43 -4.08
N PRO A 22 -37.41 22.75 -3.86
CA PRO A 22 -36.45 23.60 -4.56
C PRO A 22 -35.03 23.34 -4.09
N TRP A 23 -34.05 23.88 -4.77
CA TRP A 23 -32.62 23.76 -4.39
C TRP A 23 -32.32 24.57 -3.12
N PRO A 24 -31.34 24.12 -2.30
CA PRO A 24 -30.91 24.86 -1.10
C PRO A 24 -30.03 26.08 -1.42
N LEU A 25 -29.81 26.37 -2.68
CA LEU A 25 -28.95 27.42 -3.23
C LEU A 25 -29.76 28.45 -4.01
N ALA A 26 -29.28 29.68 -4.06
CA ALA A 26 -29.90 30.72 -4.87
C ALA A 26 -29.37 30.69 -6.32
N PRO A 27 -30.26 30.80 -7.33
CA PRO A 27 -31.72 30.84 -7.26
C PRO A 27 -32.31 29.43 -7.06
N MET A 28 -33.21 29.28 -6.09
CA MET A 28 -33.78 27.98 -5.68
C MET A 28 -34.58 27.24 -6.75
N ASN A 29 -35.04 27.92 -7.77
CA ASN A 29 -35.81 27.37 -8.89
C ASN A 29 -34.99 27.06 -10.13
N GLN A 30 -33.66 26.97 -9.97
CA GLN A 30 -32.73 26.58 -11.03
C GLN A 30 -31.90 25.39 -10.53
N GLN A 31 -31.48 24.56 -11.47
CA GLN A 31 -30.54 23.45 -11.17
C GLN A 31 -29.18 24.01 -10.88
N HIS A 32 -28.54 23.45 -9.85
CA HIS A 32 -27.15 23.72 -9.47
C HIS A 32 -26.28 22.49 -9.71
N ARG A 33 -24.98 22.71 -9.67
CA ARG A 33 -24.00 21.65 -9.82
C ARG A 33 -24.08 20.64 -8.66
N ILE A 34 -23.82 19.36 -8.97
CA ILE A 34 -23.64 18.28 -8.03
C ILE A 34 -22.20 17.80 -8.19
N SER A 35 -21.45 17.68 -7.13
CA SER A 35 -20.08 17.15 -7.14
C SER A 35 -20.01 15.73 -6.61
N SER A 36 -21.08 15.24 -5.95
CA SER A 36 -21.11 13.90 -5.37
C SER A 36 -22.54 13.45 -5.15
N THR A 37 -22.83 12.20 -5.50
CA THR A 37 -24.18 11.64 -5.37
C THR A 37 -24.30 10.70 -4.16
N PHE A 38 -25.49 10.19 -3.96
CA PHE A 38 -25.87 9.34 -2.83
C PHE A 38 -25.32 7.90 -3.02
N ASP A 39 -24.95 7.23 -1.92
CA ASP A 39 -24.36 5.89 -1.86
C ASP A 39 -23.03 5.72 -2.62
N GLU A 40 -22.34 6.80 -2.96
CA GLU A 40 -20.97 6.71 -3.46
C GLU A 40 -20.01 6.14 -2.41
N CYS A 41 -18.93 5.50 -2.86
CA CYS A 41 -17.81 5.13 -2.02
C CYS A 41 -17.18 6.37 -1.41
N ARG A 42 -16.85 6.32 -0.12
CA ARG A 42 -16.09 7.35 0.56
C ARG A 42 -14.82 6.76 1.15
N GLU A 43 -13.78 7.63 1.13
CA GLU A 43 -12.45 7.25 1.53
C GLU A 43 -12.09 5.87 0.95
N ASP A 44 -11.27 5.11 1.56
CA ASP A 44 -10.85 3.81 1.07
C ASP A 44 -11.87 2.68 1.36
N ARG A 45 -13.13 2.88 0.94
CA ARG A 45 -14.26 2.00 1.23
C ARG A 45 -14.62 1.96 2.71
N ASP A 46 -14.55 3.11 3.36
CA ASP A 46 -14.91 3.25 4.77
C ASP A 46 -16.44 3.30 4.95
N HIS A 47 -17.11 4.11 4.15
CA HIS A 47 -18.56 4.27 4.26
C HIS A 47 -19.23 4.67 2.94
N PHE A 48 -20.57 4.50 2.89
CA PHE A 48 -21.41 5.02 1.81
C PHE A 48 -21.73 6.49 2.05
N HIS A 49 -21.70 7.30 1.00
CA HIS A 49 -22.08 8.69 1.03
C HIS A 49 -23.56 8.86 1.36
N ASN A 50 -23.87 9.42 2.50
CA ASN A 50 -25.24 9.50 3.04
C ASN A 50 -26.03 10.73 2.58
N GLY A 51 -25.55 11.46 1.59
CA GLY A 51 -26.18 12.70 1.08
C GLY A 51 -25.84 13.00 -0.36
N THR A 52 -25.95 14.26 -0.72
CA THR A 52 -25.58 14.79 -2.04
C THR A 52 -24.80 16.08 -1.83
N ASP A 53 -23.64 16.21 -2.49
CA ASP A 53 -22.77 17.36 -2.35
C ASP A 53 -23.03 18.38 -3.47
N MET A 54 -23.17 19.64 -3.07
CA MET A 54 -23.42 20.77 -3.96
C MET A 54 -22.36 21.84 -3.74
N PRO A 55 -21.43 22.07 -4.69
CA PRO A 55 -20.40 23.09 -4.54
C PRO A 55 -20.99 24.49 -4.31
N LEU A 56 -20.47 25.17 -3.30
CA LEU A 56 -20.83 26.54 -2.95
C LEU A 56 -19.64 27.21 -2.24
N ALA A 57 -19.31 28.43 -2.65
CA ALA A 57 -18.16 29.12 -2.06
C ALA A 57 -18.32 29.34 -0.55
N PRO A 58 -17.22 29.33 0.24
CA PRO A 58 -17.29 29.58 1.67
C PRO A 58 -17.95 30.93 2.02
N GLY A 59 -18.83 30.90 3.02
CA GLY A 59 -19.56 32.09 3.47
C GLY A 59 -20.85 32.42 2.70
N GLU A 60 -21.17 31.68 1.63
CA GLU A 60 -22.41 31.86 0.88
C GLU A 60 -23.64 31.35 1.66
N ASN A 61 -24.78 31.94 1.39
CA ASN A 61 -26.02 31.60 2.08
C ASN A 61 -26.59 30.24 1.66
N VAL A 62 -26.94 29.44 2.63
CA VAL A 62 -27.66 28.18 2.49
C VAL A 62 -29.15 28.41 2.87
N LEU A 63 -30.06 27.94 2.01
CA LEU A 63 -31.48 28.22 2.11
C LEU A 63 -32.28 26.99 2.50
N ALA A 64 -33.28 27.16 3.34
CA ALA A 64 -34.20 26.08 3.71
C ALA A 64 -34.97 25.56 2.49
N ILE A 65 -34.79 24.31 2.13
CA ILE A 65 -35.52 23.63 1.04
C ILE A 65 -37.03 23.59 1.31
N MET A 66 -37.39 23.41 2.58
CA MET A 66 -38.76 23.44 3.05
C MET A 66 -38.90 24.32 4.30
N GLY A 67 -40.08 24.87 4.53
CA GLY A 67 -40.38 25.54 5.80
C GLY A 67 -40.66 24.51 6.89
N GLY A 68 -40.27 24.84 8.12
CA GLY A 68 -40.50 23.96 9.26
C GLY A 68 -39.73 24.35 10.48
N THR A 69 -39.57 23.39 11.39
CA THR A 69 -38.90 23.58 12.68
C THR A 69 -37.47 23.07 12.62
N VAL A 70 -36.52 23.80 13.20
CA VAL A 70 -35.17 23.35 13.43
C VAL A 70 -35.22 22.21 14.45
N SER A 71 -34.94 20.98 13.99
CA SER A 71 -34.96 19.75 14.79
C SER A 71 -33.59 19.33 15.33
N GLY A 72 -32.51 19.87 14.75
CA GLY A 72 -31.13 19.61 15.18
C GLY A 72 -30.17 20.72 14.77
N LYS A 73 -29.08 20.90 15.50
CA LYS A 73 -28.04 21.91 15.22
C LYS A 73 -26.73 21.53 15.88
N GLY A 74 -25.64 21.58 15.12
CA GLY A 74 -24.25 21.48 15.57
C GLY A 74 -23.45 22.75 15.29
N SER A 75 -22.14 22.65 15.29
CA SER A 75 -21.22 23.73 14.91
C SER A 75 -21.24 23.99 13.40
N ASP A 76 -21.33 22.94 12.61
CA ASP A 76 -21.15 22.87 11.16
C ASP A 76 -22.34 22.23 10.43
N TRP A 77 -23.47 22.04 11.12
CA TRP A 77 -24.69 21.50 10.51
C TRP A 77 -25.96 22.02 11.18
N ILE A 78 -27.05 22.02 10.41
CA ILE A 78 -28.41 22.33 10.89
C ILE A 78 -29.42 21.45 10.17
N ARG A 79 -30.45 20.98 10.89
CA ARG A 79 -31.57 20.22 10.34
C ARG A 79 -32.87 21.03 10.45
N VAL A 80 -33.59 21.13 9.33
CA VAL A 80 -34.96 21.67 9.26
C VAL A 80 -35.85 20.57 8.69
N GLU A 81 -36.76 20.05 9.53
CA GLU A 81 -37.65 18.92 9.22
C GLU A 81 -36.80 17.71 8.68
N ASP A 82 -37.10 17.28 7.45
CA ASP A 82 -36.47 16.11 6.81
C ASP A 82 -35.09 16.38 6.21
N PHE A 83 -34.62 17.64 6.19
CA PHE A 83 -33.34 17.98 5.56
C PHE A 83 -32.27 18.41 6.57
N ALA A 84 -31.11 17.78 6.53
CA ALA A 84 -29.91 18.27 7.21
C ALA A 84 -28.97 18.90 6.19
N TYR A 85 -28.45 20.07 6.53
CA TYR A 85 -27.46 20.82 5.79
C TYR A 85 -26.16 20.74 6.55
N VAL A 86 -25.21 19.97 6.06
CA VAL A 86 -23.89 19.75 6.67
C VAL A 86 -22.85 20.60 5.92
N HIS A 87 -21.71 20.89 6.52
CA HIS A 87 -20.73 21.89 6.10
C HIS A 87 -21.33 23.30 6.04
N VAL A 88 -22.22 23.55 6.98
CA VAL A 88 -22.97 24.81 7.10
C VAL A 88 -22.87 25.35 8.51
N ILE A 89 -22.24 26.52 8.69
CA ILE A 89 -22.23 27.26 9.96
C ILE A 89 -23.62 27.86 10.17
N PRO A 90 -24.43 27.35 11.11
CA PRO A 90 -25.80 27.81 11.28
C PRO A 90 -25.89 29.25 11.76
N LEU A 91 -26.94 29.98 11.35
CA LEU A 91 -27.23 31.32 11.88
C LEU A 91 -27.31 31.26 13.41
N ALA A 92 -26.63 32.20 14.11
CA ALA A 92 -26.63 32.29 15.56
C ALA A 92 -28.04 32.53 16.14
N THR A 93 -28.97 33.08 15.33
CA THR A 93 -30.34 33.33 15.73
C THR A 93 -31.25 32.09 15.68
N LEU A 94 -30.82 31.01 15.02
CA LEU A 94 -31.60 29.78 14.90
C LEU A 94 -31.17 28.80 16.02
N ASN A 95 -32.16 28.36 16.78
CA ASN A 95 -32.00 27.33 17.83
C ASN A 95 -32.93 26.15 17.55
N ILE A 96 -32.71 25.01 18.17
CA ILE A 96 -33.67 23.89 18.14
C ILE A 96 -35.03 24.41 18.59
N GLY A 97 -36.07 24.13 17.84
CA GLY A 97 -37.41 24.65 18.04
C GLY A 97 -37.72 25.97 17.29
N SER A 98 -36.74 26.66 16.69
CA SER A 98 -36.95 27.82 15.83
C SER A 98 -37.69 27.42 14.56
N THR A 99 -38.60 28.30 14.09
CA THR A 99 -39.29 28.08 12.80
C THR A 99 -38.58 28.83 11.68
N VAL A 100 -38.35 28.15 10.56
CA VAL A 100 -37.78 28.69 9.33
C VAL A 100 -38.78 28.57 8.20
N SER A 101 -38.92 29.62 7.39
CA SER A 101 -39.74 29.56 6.17
C SER A 101 -38.93 28.95 5.01
N GLN A 102 -39.59 28.30 4.05
CA GLN A 102 -38.94 27.90 2.81
C GLN A 102 -38.25 29.12 2.17
N GLY A 103 -36.97 28.93 1.74
CA GLY A 103 -36.13 30.01 1.21
C GLY A 103 -35.50 30.91 2.28
N GLY A 104 -35.80 30.70 3.56
CA GLY A 104 -35.09 31.37 4.66
C GLY A 104 -33.65 30.89 4.79
N VAL A 105 -32.71 31.79 5.12
CA VAL A 105 -31.30 31.43 5.34
C VAL A 105 -31.20 30.59 6.59
N VAL A 106 -30.58 29.42 6.49
CA VAL A 106 -30.29 28.51 7.63
C VAL A 106 -28.89 28.69 8.16
N GLY A 107 -27.94 29.09 7.32
CA GLY A 107 -26.55 29.28 7.66
C GLY A 107 -25.73 29.71 6.45
N HIS A 108 -24.42 29.56 6.59
CA HIS A 108 -23.42 29.83 5.53
C HIS A 108 -22.51 28.64 5.38
N THR A 109 -22.06 28.35 4.15
CA THR A 109 -21.05 27.32 3.91
C THR A 109 -19.78 27.60 4.69
N ASP A 110 -19.16 26.55 5.20
CA ASP A 110 -17.84 26.58 5.86
C ASP A 110 -16.66 26.53 4.86
N SER A 111 -15.47 26.15 5.33
CA SER A 111 -14.26 26.06 4.51
C SER A 111 -14.26 24.90 3.51
N TYR A 112 -15.10 23.88 3.68
CA TYR A 112 -15.22 22.75 2.73
C TYR A 112 -15.83 23.15 1.37
N ALA A 113 -16.35 24.35 1.25
CA ALA A 113 -16.82 24.94 0.00
C ALA A 113 -17.92 24.16 -0.74
N HIS A 114 -18.74 23.41 0.01
CA HIS A 114 -19.93 22.73 -0.52
C HIS A 114 -20.98 22.56 0.58
N ILE A 115 -22.20 22.20 0.18
CA ILE A 115 -23.24 21.73 1.08
C ILE A 115 -23.35 20.23 0.89
N HIS A 116 -23.22 19.48 1.97
CA HIS A 116 -23.63 18.09 2.02
C HIS A 116 -25.08 18.03 2.51
N LEU A 117 -25.98 17.60 1.64
CA LEU A 117 -27.42 17.58 1.90
C LEU A 117 -27.93 16.17 2.18
N ASN A 118 -28.34 15.91 3.42
CA ASN A 118 -29.05 14.69 3.79
C ASN A 118 -30.56 14.87 3.68
N TYR A 119 -31.27 13.85 3.18
CA TYR A 119 -32.71 13.75 3.15
C TYR A 119 -33.23 12.57 3.96
N GLY A 120 -34.16 12.77 4.87
CA GLY A 120 -34.62 11.75 5.81
C GLY A 120 -33.68 11.61 7.02
N GLY A 121 -33.76 10.50 7.73
CA GLY A 121 -32.84 10.19 8.86
C GLY A 121 -33.05 11.08 10.09
N GLY A 122 -34.26 11.58 10.35
CA GLY A 122 -34.59 12.37 11.54
C GLY A 122 -34.46 11.57 12.84
N ALA A 123 -34.81 12.18 13.99
CA ALA A 123 -34.76 11.60 15.35
C ALA A 123 -35.53 10.26 15.51
N SER A 124 -36.27 9.81 14.52
CA SER A 124 -37.03 8.57 14.44
C SER A 124 -36.22 7.37 13.92
N GLY A 125 -34.94 7.52 13.53
CA GLY A 125 -34.08 6.43 13.08
C GLY A 125 -34.44 5.88 11.69
N HIS A 126 -35.14 6.63 10.84
CA HIS A 126 -35.32 6.26 9.44
C HIS A 126 -34.00 6.38 8.66
N PRO A 127 -33.70 5.50 7.71
CA PRO A 127 -32.52 5.62 6.88
C PRO A 127 -32.55 6.92 6.06
N THR A 128 -31.38 7.45 5.76
CA THR A 128 -31.22 8.57 4.84
C THR A 128 -31.59 8.09 3.45
N GLY A 129 -32.31 8.90 2.67
CA GLY A 129 -32.74 8.57 1.31
C GLY A 129 -32.10 9.50 0.29
N ASN A 130 -32.09 9.07 -0.98
CA ASN A 130 -31.50 9.83 -2.07
C ASN A 130 -32.33 11.07 -2.42
N PRO A 131 -31.80 12.29 -2.25
CA PRO A 131 -32.53 13.53 -2.56
C PRO A 131 -32.70 13.81 -4.07
N LEU A 132 -31.98 13.05 -4.92
CA LEU A 132 -32.04 13.22 -6.38
C LEU A 132 -33.10 12.35 -7.06
N LEU A 133 -33.83 11.51 -6.33
CA LEU A 133 -34.92 10.71 -6.90
C LEU A 133 -36.01 11.56 -7.52
N PRO A 134 -36.76 11.03 -8.53
CA PRO A 134 -37.90 11.70 -9.10
C PRO A 134 -38.91 12.19 -8.03
N GLY A 135 -39.33 13.46 -8.13
CA GLY A 135 -40.25 14.06 -7.16
C GLY A 135 -39.61 14.58 -5.88
N LYS A 136 -38.27 14.58 -5.79
CA LYS A 136 -37.50 15.21 -4.72
C LYS A 136 -37.01 16.60 -5.17
N ILE A 137 -35.72 16.86 -5.21
CA ILE A 137 -35.18 18.15 -5.63
C ILE A 137 -35.59 18.48 -7.07
N THR A 138 -36.11 19.70 -7.28
CA THR A 138 -36.64 20.14 -8.59
C THR A 138 -36.35 21.65 -8.82
N PRO A 139 -36.01 22.08 -10.07
CA PRO A 139 -35.75 21.23 -11.24
C PRO A 139 -34.43 20.45 -11.12
N PHE A 140 -34.46 19.20 -11.55
CA PHE A 140 -33.24 18.41 -11.76
C PHE A 140 -33.40 17.63 -13.07
N VAL A 141 -32.53 17.94 -14.03
CA VAL A 141 -32.47 17.32 -15.36
C VAL A 141 -31.08 16.76 -15.54
N ASP A 142 -31.01 15.52 -15.90
CA ASP A 142 -29.78 14.82 -16.25
C ASP A 142 -29.94 14.19 -17.63
N PRO A 143 -29.29 14.71 -18.67
CA PRO A 143 -29.37 14.17 -20.03
C PRO A 143 -28.22 13.19 -20.34
N TYR A 144 -27.31 12.96 -19.40
CA TYR A 144 -26.14 12.11 -19.59
C TYR A 144 -26.46 10.67 -19.20
N HIS A 145 -25.68 9.76 -19.77
CA HIS A 145 -25.75 8.34 -19.46
C HIS A 145 -24.53 7.94 -18.63
N PRO A 146 -24.68 7.14 -17.58
CA PRO A 146 -23.54 6.56 -16.92
C PRO A 146 -22.73 5.73 -17.91
N ARG A 147 -21.48 5.42 -17.57
CA ARG A 147 -20.57 4.61 -18.40
C ARG A 147 -19.78 3.63 -17.54
N SER A 148 -19.51 2.46 -18.11
CA SER A 148 -18.67 1.42 -17.52
C SER A 148 -17.48 1.14 -18.45
N PRO A 149 -16.46 2.03 -18.48
CA PRO A 149 -15.36 1.94 -19.45
C PRO A 149 -14.42 0.77 -19.17
N ILE A 150 -14.37 0.26 -17.93
CA ILE A 150 -13.51 -0.84 -17.51
C ILE A 150 -14.37 -1.92 -16.88
N ILE A 151 -14.35 -3.11 -17.48
CA ILE A 151 -14.96 -4.33 -16.94
C ILE A 151 -13.86 -5.36 -16.82
N GLN A 152 -13.68 -5.89 -15.64
CA GLN A 152 -12.68 -6.89 -15.30
C GLN A 152 -13.36 -8.12 -14.70
N PHE A 153 -12.85 -9.29 -15.02
CA PHE A 153 -13.29 -10.54 -14.41
C PHE A 153 -12.20 -10.99 -13.42
N VAL A 154 -12.62 -11.32 -12.21
CA VAL A 154 -11.71 -11.81 -11.16
C VAL A 154 -12.22 -13.11 -10.60
N ARG A 155 -11.38 -13.87 -9.91
CA ARG A 155 -11.79 -15.03 -9.12
C ARG A 155 -12.75 -14.58 -8.00
N ASP A 156 -13.83 -15.30 -7.81
CA ASP A 156 -14.84 -15.07 -6.77
C ASP A 156 -14.20 -14.79 -5.39
N GLY A 157 -14.57 -13.67 -4.81
CA GLY A 157 -14.10 -13.24 -3.49
C GLY A 157 -12.63 -12.81 -3.42
N THR A 158 -11.98 -12.56 -4.56
CA THR A 158 -10.56 -12.12 -4.62
C THR A 158 -10.36 -10.94 -5.56
N ASN A 159 -9.14 -10.41 -5.61
CA ASN A 159 -8.72 -9.42 -6.61
C ASN A 159 -7.93 -10.05 -7.78
N THR A 160 -7.80 -11.39 -7.83
CA THR A 160 -7.04 -12.09 -8.86
C THR A 160 -7.78 -12.04 -10.18
N ALA A 161 -7.25 -11.25 -11.13
CA ALA A 161 -7.85 -11.04 -12.42
C ALA A 161 -7.51 -12.15 -13.41
N PHE A 162 -8.49 -12.51 -14.23
CA PHE A 162 -8.21 -13.32 -15.42
C PHE A 162 -7.39 -12.51 -16.44
N PRO A 163 -6.32 -13.07 -16.96
CA PRO A 163 -5.44 -12.35 -17.92
C PRO A 163 -6.11 -12.06 -19.26
N THR A 164 -7.21 -12.77 -19.56
CA THR A 164 -8.03 -12.62 -20.76
C THR A 164 -9.50 -12.81 -20.44
N ASN A 165 -10.38 -12.64 -21.41
CA ASN A 165 -11.81 -12.96 -21.26
C ASN A 165 -12.12 -14.48 -21.40
N THR A 166 -11.14 -15.35 -21.23
CA THR A 166 -11.36 -16.79 -21.03
C THR A 166 -11.45 -17.03 -19.54
N LEU A 167 -12.60 -17.54 -19.09
CA LEU A 167 -12.99 -17.60 -17.69
C LEU A 167 -13.24 -19.04 -17.26
N SER A 168 -12.86 -19.39 -16.05
CA SER A 168 -13.09 -20.72 -15.47
C SER A 168 -13.48 -20.63 -13.99
N GLY A 169 -14.14 -21.64 -13.46
CA GLY A 169 -14.54 -21.68 -12.05
C GLY A 169 -15.57 -20.62 -11.69
N ARG A 170 -15.51 -20.10 -10.48
CA ARG A 170 -16.37 -19.02 -9.96
C ARG A 170 -15.72 -17.67 -10.18
N ILE A 171 -16.49 -16.74 -10.72
CA ILE A 171 -15.98 -15.41 -11.08
C ILE A 171 -16.85 -14.30 -10.53
N ASP A 172 -16.20 -13.17 -10.24
CA ASP A 172 -16.82 -11.87 -10.03
C ASP A 172 -16.66 -10.98 -11.25
N ILE A 173 -17.62 -10.07 -11.42
CA ILE A 173 -17.55 -8.98 -12.39
C ILE A 173 -17.26 -7.69 -11.62
N ILE A 174 -16.09 -7.11 -11.89
CA ILE A 174 -15.74 -5.77 -11.39
C ILE A 174 -15.97 -4.77 -12.51
N ALA A 175 -16.85 -3.81 -12.29
CA ALA A 175 -17.11 -2.74 -13.25
C ALA A 175 -16.73 -1.39 -12.65
N GLN A 176 -15.76 -0.72 -13.26
CA GLN A 176 -15.55 0.70 -12.95
C GLN A 176 -16.59 1.49 -13.71
N ALA A 177 -17.57 2.03 -12.99
CA ALA A 177 -18.67 2.76 -13.54
C ALA A 177 -18.82 4.12 -12.88
N ALA A 178 -19.13 5.14 -13.66
CA ALA A 178 -19.37 6.50 -13.18
C ALA A 178 -20.38 7.22 -14.05
N ASP A 179 -20.95 8.26 -13.50
CA ASP A 179 -21.91 9.13 -14.15
C ASP A 179 -21.46 10.59 -14.06
N THR A 180 -22.14 11.49 -14.78
CA THR A 180 -22.01 12.93 -14.64
C THR A 180 -23.39 13.58 -14.57
N THR A 181 -23.62 14.32 -13.51
CA THR A 181 -24.86 15.08 -13.29
C THR A 181 -24.72 16.56 -13.67
N ASP A 182 -23.54 16.96 -14.18
CA ASP A 182 -23.24 18.36 -14.48
C ASP A 182 -23.58 18.69 -15.93
N LEU A 183 -24.47 19.66 -16.09
CA LEU A 183 -24.91 20.21 -17.38
C LEU A 183 -23.75 20.90 -18.17
N GLN A 184 -22.61 21.16 -17.57
CA GLN A 184 -21.53 21.93 -18.20
C GLN A 184 -20.33 21.09 -18.63
N SER A 185 -20.21 19.86 -18.22
CA SER A 185 -19.01 19.06 -18.47
C SER A 185 -19.36 17.61 -18.78
N SER A 186 -19.33 17.26 -20.05
CA SER A 186 -19.32 15.86 -20.51
C SER A 186 -17.99 15.13 -20.19
N ILE A 187 -17.09 15.76 -19.45
CA ILE A 187 -15.71 15.31 -19.25
C ILE A 187 -15.51 14.79 -17.82
N ASP A 188 -16.17 15.37 -16.82
CA ASP A 188 -16.01 14.98 -15.42
C ASP A 188 -17.07 13.92 -15.04
N MET A 189 -16.77 12.68 -15.33
CA MET A 189 -17.53 11.52 -14.86
C MET A 189 -17.01 11.15 -13.46
N ASN A 190 -17.49 11.85 -12.45
CA ASN A 190 -17.01 11.68 -11.07
C ASN A 190 -18.10 11.32 -10.06
N ASN A 191 -19.33 11.05 -10.53
CA ASN A 191 -20.44 10.63 -9.68
C ASN A 191 -20.65 9.13 -9.77
N GLY A 192 -21.12 8.50 -8.68
CA GLY A 192 -21.57 7.12 -8.68
C GLY A 192 -22.84 6.94 -9.53
N VAL A 193 -23.07 5.69 -9.96
CA VAL A 193 -24.30 5.33 -10.69
C VAL A 193 -25.45 5.10 -9.72
N TYR A 194 -26.69 5.28 -10.19
CA TYR A 194 -27.87 4.99 -9.39
C TYR A 194 -28.10 3.50 -9.21
N THR A 195 -27.99 2.73 -10.29
CA THR A 195 -28.05 1.26 -10.24
C THR A 195 -27.08 0.64 -11.21
N ILE A 196 -26.59 -0.56 -10.87
CA ILE A 196 -25.72 -1.35 -11.72
C ILE A 196 -26.11 -2.84 -11.62
N GLY A 197 -26.03 -3.54 -12.76
CA GLY A 197 -26.37 -4.95 -12.85
C GLY A 197 -25.71 -5.65 -14.00
N TRP A 198 -25.94 -6.97 -14.10
CA TRP A 198 -25.36 -7.81 -15.12
C TRP A 198 -26.33 -8.86 -15.67
N ALA A 199 -26.04 -9.36 -16.87
CA ALA A 199 -26.69 -10.53 -17.43
C ALA A 199 -25.72 -11.33 -18.29
N LEU A 200 -25.97 -12.65 -18.38
CA LEU A 200 -25.25 -13.61 -19.21
C LEU A 200 -26.14 -14.06 -20.37
N TYR A 201 -25.57 -14.09 -21.55
CA TYR A 201 -26.26 -14.46 -22.80
C TYR A 201 -25.48 -15.55 -23.56
N THR A 202 -26.19 -16.21 -24.49
CA THR A 202 -25.57 -16.97 -25.58
C THR A 202 -24.67 -16.07 -26.41
N ALA A 203 -23.71 -16.65 -27.14
CA ALA A 203 -22.73 -15.91 -27.94
C ALA A 203 -23.35 -14.96 -28.97
N ASP A 204 -24.53 -15.27 -29.49
CA ASP A 204 -25.28 -14.43 -30.45
C ASP A 204 -26.28 -13.48 -29.78
N THR A 205 -26.27 -13.45 -28.43
CA THR A 205 -27.19 -12.65 -27.59
C THR A 205 -28.68 -12.96 -27.79
N SER A 206 -29.03 -14.06 -28.43
CA SER A 206 -30.42 -14.41 -28.73
C SER A 206 -31.20 -14.92 -27.50
N GLU A 207 -30.50 -15.42 -26.49
CA GLU A 207 -31.07 -15.97 -25.26
C GLU A 207 -30.34 -15.43 -24.03
N THR A 208 -31.10 -15.02 -23.03
CA THR A 208 -30.58 -14.67 -21.68
C THR A 208 -30.52 -15.94 -20.83
N LEU A 209 -29.31 -16.31 -20.41
CA LEU A 209 -29.05 -17.51 -19.62
C LEU A 209 -29.15 -17.25 -18.11
N ARG A 210 -28.73 -16.04 -17.68
CA ARG A 210 -28.79 -15.57 -16.30
C ARG A 210 -29.10 -14.08 -16.27
N GLY A 211 -29.81 -13.62 -15.24
CA GLY A 211 -30.14 -12.22 -15.04
C GLY A 211 -31.29 -11.70 -15.92
N PRO A 212 -31.45 -10.38 -16.13
CA PRO A 212 -30.62 -9.35 -15.49
C PRO A 212 -30.75 -9.34 -13.97
N HIS A 213 -29.64 -9.11 -13.29
CA HIS A 213 -29.58 -8.95 -11.84
C HIS A 213 -29.10 -7.50 -11.52
N PHE A 214 -29.89 -6.79 -10.73
CA PHE A 214 -29.56 -5.46 -10.21
C PHE A 214 -29.58 -5.56 -8.68
N TRP A 215 -28.40 -5.57 -8.07
CA TRP A 215 -28.28 -5.73 -6.62
C TRP A 215 -28.07 -4.41 -5.91
N PHE A 216 -27.41 -3.45 -6.56
CA PHE A 216 -27.17 -2.11 -6.06
C PHE A 216 -28.18 -1.13 -6.65
N GLU A 217 -28.85 -0.37 -5.79
CA GLU A 217 -29.80 0.67 -6.15
C GLU A 217 -29.75 1.76 -5.06
N ALA A 218 -29.28 2.95 -5.41
CA ALA A 218 -29.00 4.05 -4.48
C ALA A 218 -30.28 4.81 -4.06
N ASP A 219 -31.24 4.13 -3.46
CA ASP A 219 -32.52 4.68 -2.96
C ASP A 219 -32.42 5.10 -1.50
N GLU A 220 -31.95 4.21 -0.64
CA GLU A 220 -31.81 4.35 0.80
C GLU A 220 -30.40 3.90 1.22
N LEU A 221 -29.82 4.61 2.18
CA LEU A 221 -28.44 4.38 2.65
C LEU A 221 -28.26 2.93 3.12
N TYR A 222 -27.29 2.26 2.54
CA TYR A 222 -26.84 0.96 2.97
C TYR A 222 -26.04 1.03 4.27
N SER A 223 -25.98 -0.08 5.01
CA SER A 223 -25.06 -0.23 6.15
C SER A 223 -23.63 -0.27 5.65
N ASN A 224 -22.73 0.50 6.29
CA ASN A 224 -21.30 0.51 5.97
C ASN A 224 -20.63 -0.88 6.08
N ALA A 225 -21.22 -1.78 6.87
CA ALA A 225 -20.78 -3.19 6.93
C ALA A 225 -20.82 -3.91 5.56
N TYR A 226 -21.53 -3.39 4.58
CA TYR A 226 -21.66 -3.97 3.24
C TYR A 226 -20.81 -3.29 2.19
N ILE A 227 -20.01 -2.29 2.56
CA ILE A 227 -19.24 -1.49 1.60
C ILE A 227 -18.31 -2.37 0.74
N ASN A 228 -17.67 -3.36 1.37
CA ASN A 228 -16.77 -4.30 0.70
C ASN A 228 -17.49 -5.36 -0.15
N ASN A 229 -18.80 -5.51 -0.03
CA ASN A 229 -19.60 -6.34 -0.95
C ASN A 229 -20.01 -5.57 -2.21
N VAL A 230 -20.07 -4.24 -2.12
CA VAL A 230 -20.49 -3.37 -3.22
C VAL A 230 -19.29 -2.85 -4.00
N TYR A 231 -18.24 -2.40 -3.29
CA TYR A 231 -17.08 -1.76 -3.88
C TYR A 231 -15.85 -2.66 -3.78
N ALA A 232 -15.20 -2.88 -4.92
CA ALA A 232 -13.93 -3.62 -5.01
C ALA A 232 -12.74 -2.77 -4.53
N VAL A 233 -11.65 -3.43 -4.20
CA VAL A 233 -10.36 -2.79 -3.91
C VAL A 233 -9.96 -1.84 -5.04
N GLY A 234 -9.42 -0.68 -4.67
CA GLY A 234 -9.11 0.42 -5.61
C GLY A 234 -10.29 1.33 -5.90
N SER A 235 -11.39 1.22 -5.16
CA SER A 235 -12.43 2.26 -5.12
C SER A 235 -12.01 3.38 -4.18
N SER A 236 -12.40 4.60 -4.50
CA SER A 236 -12.12 5.82 -3.73
C SER A 236 -13.27 6.82 -3.90
N THR A 237 -13.12 8.02 -3.37
CA THR A 237 -14.09 9.13 -3.55
C THR A 237 -14.32 9.56 -4.99
N SER A 238 -13.47 9.13 -5.94
CA SER A 238 -13.56 9.49 -7.36
C SER A 238 -13.50 8.29 -8.32
N ILE A 239 -13.24 7.10 -7.81
CA ILE A 239 -13.16 5.86 -8.59
C ILE A 239 -14.13 4.86 -7.99
N TYR A 240 -15.15 4.47 -8.74
CA TYR A 240 -16.18 3.55 -8.27
C TYR A 240 -16.07 2.22 -9.02
N ARG A 241 -15.54 1.21 -8.35
CA ARG A 241 -15.36 -0.16 -8.87
C ARG A 241 -16.37 -1.07 -8.21
N TYR A 242 -17.49 -1.31 -8.86
CA TYR A 242 -18.59 -2.13 -8.32
C TYR A 242 -18.31 -3.62 -8.51
N ILE A 243 -18.56 -4.42 -7.47
CA ILE A 243 -18.64 -5.89 -7.56
C ILE A 243 -20.06 -6.24 -8.00
N VAL A 244 -20.28 -6.30 -9.30
CA VAL A 244 -21.64 -6.33 -9.90
C VAL A 244 -22.33 -7.68 -9.65
N THR A 245 -21.59 -8.73 -9.39
CA THR A 245 -22.08 -10.06 -9.08
C THR A 245 -22.64 -10.20 -7.67
N ASN A 246 -22.19 -9.37 -6.72
CA ASN A 246 -22.58 -9.47 -5.33
C ASN A 246 -23.97 -8.87 -5.04
N PRO A 247 -24.87 -9.60 -4.36
CA PRO A 247 -25.95 -8.97 -3.61
C PRO A 247 -25.37 -8.11 -2.47
N ILE A 248 -26.08 -7.04 -2.08
CA ILE A 248 -25.59 -6.06 -1.10
C ILE A 248 -25.03 -6.69 0.18
N ALA A 249 -25.73 -7.68 0.74
CA ALA A 249 -25.41 -8.26 2.05
C ALA A 249 -24.74 -9.64 1.98
N SER A 250 -24.32 -10.07 0.79
CA SER A 250 -23.74 -11.41 0.62
C SER A 250 -22.85 -11.50 -0.61
N ASN A 251 -21.96 -12.47 -0.62
CA ASN A 251 -21.19 -12.82 -1.80
C ASN A 251 -22.08 -13.44 -2.89
N GLY A 252 -21.79 -13.14 -4.14
CA GLY A 252 -22.45 -13.70 -5.32
C GLY A 252 -21.42 -13.87 -6.43
N TYR A 253 -21.66 -14.81 -7.35
CA TYR A 253 -20.73 -15.16 -8.43
C TYR A 253 -21.42 -15.74 -9.63
N ILE A 254 -20.72 -15.81 -10.75
CA ILE A 254 -21.05 -16.68 -11.89
C ILE A 254 -20.19 -17.94 -11.79
N ASP A 255 -20.81 -19.10 -11.75
CA ASP A 255 -20.10 -20.38 -11.81
C ASP A 255 -20.04 -20.85 -13.28
N CYS A 256 -18.88 -20.69 -13.91
CA CYS A 256 -18.64 -21.05 -15.31
C CYS A 256 -18.80 -22.56 -15.56
N SER A 257 -18.57 -23.40 -14.53
CA SER A 257 -18.69 -24.86 -14.63
C SER A 257 -20.13 -25.35 -14.82
N LEU A 258 -21.12 -24.48 -14.61
CA LEU A 258 -22.53 -24.77 -14.86
C LEU A 258 -22.94 -24.62 -16.32
N PHE A 259 -22.03 -24.21 -17.18
CA PHE A 259 -22.24 -23.97 -18.61
C PHE A 259 -21.28 -24.81 -19.44
N GLU A 260 -21.68 -25.19 -20.65
CA GLU A 260 -20.78 -25.88 -21.57
C GLU A 260 -19.59 -24.97 -21.94
N PRO A 261 -18.37 -25.50 -22.03
CA PRO A 261 -17.24 -24.71 -22.50
C PRO A 261 -17.50 -24.09 -23.88
N GLY A 262 -17.22 -22.79 -24.01
CA GLY A 262 -17.47 -22.08 -25.29
C GLY A 262 -17.73 -20.59 -25.12
N PRO A 263 -18.11 -19.91 -26.22
CA PRO A 263 -18.30 -18.47 -26.24
C PRO A 263 -19.66 -18.04 -25.67
N TYR A 264 -19.64 -16.96 -24.86
CA TYR A 264 -20.79 -16.32 -24.26
C TYR A 264 -20.62 -14.79 -24.32
N VAL A 265 -21.65 -14.06 -23.91
CA VAL A 265 -21.60 -12.60 -23.73
C VAL A 265 -22.11 -12.24 -22.34
N ILE A 266 -21.32 -11.48 -21.62
CA ILE A 266 -21.75 -10.85 -20.35
C ILE A 266 -22.07 -9.38 -20.67
N SER A 267 -23.22 -8.89 -20.18
CA SER A 267 -23.51 -7.46 -20.18
C SER A 267 -23.38 -6.88 -18.79
N VAL A 268 -22.83 -5.67 -18.70
CA VAL A 268 -22.96 -4.79 -17.54
C VAL A 268 -23.87 -3.62 -17.92
N MET A 269 -24.85 -3.36 -17.09
CA MET A 269 -25.88 -2.36 -17.30
C MET A 269 -25.89 -1.41 -16.12
N SER A 270 -25.94 -0.10 -16.38
CA SER A 270 -26.06 0.92 -15.33
C SER A 270 -27.05 2.01 -15.70
N SER A 271 -27.66 2.63 -14.71
CA SER A 271 -28.49 3.81 -14.92
C SER A 271 -28.28 4.87 -13.86
N ASP A 272 -28.71 6.10 -14.19
CA ASP A 272 -28.88 7.21 -13.27
C ASP A 272 -30.29 7.27 -12.69
N THR A 273 -30.60 8.31 -11.88
CA THR A 273 -31.90 8.56 -11.28
C THR A 273 -32.93 9.10 -12.29
N ARG A 274 -32.59 9.27 -13.57
CA ARG A 274 -33.46 9.79 -14.66
C ARG A 274 -33.71 8.77 -15.74
N ASP A 275 -33.43 7.47 -15.46
CA ASP A 275 -33.62 6.36 -16.41
C ASP A 275 -32.75 6.48 -17.67
N ASN A 276 -31.61 7.18 -17.61
CA ASN A 276 -30.62 7.10 -18.66
C ASN A 276 -29.80 5.83 -18.46
N TRP A 277 -29.90 4.88 -19.38
CA TRP A 277 -29.27 3.58 -19.31
C TRP A 277 -28.04 3.50 -20.22
N ASP A 278 -26.99 2.85 -19.74
CA ASP A 278 -25.88 2.34 -20.55
C ASP A 278 -25.77 0.83 -20.40
N THR A 279 -25.27 0.17 -21.46
CA THR A 279 -25.06 -1.27 -21.49
C THR A 279 -23.79 -1.60 -22.26
N THR A 280 -22.82 -2.18 -21.57
CA THR A 280 -21.59 -2.69 -22.18
C THR A 280 -21.66 -4.21 -22.31
N TYR A 281 -21.46 -4.73 -23.52
CA TYR A 281 -21.42 -6.17 -23.81
C TYR A 281 -19.98 -6.62 -23.96
N VAL A 282 -19.61 -7.66 -23.20
CA VAL A 282 -18.26 -8.21 -23.21
C VAL A 282 -18.31 -9.67 -23.67
N PRO A 283 -17.76 -10.01 -24.83
CA PRO A 283 -17.58 -11.40 -25.23
C PRO A 283 -16.60 -12.12 -24.31
N VAL A 284 -16.99 -13.29 -23.84
CA VAL A 284 -16.21 -14.16 -22.97
C VAL A 284 -16.19 -15.59 -23.49
N VAL A 285 -15.22 -16.38 -23.05
CA VAL A 285 -15.16 -17.82 -23.33
C VAL A 285 -15.12 -18.54 -21.98
N PHE A 286 -16.08 -19.42 -21.71
CA PHE A 286 -16.02 -20.29 -20.55
C PHE A 286 -15.16 -21.52 -20.84
N SER A 287 -14.31 -21.88 -19.91
CA SER A 287 -13.35 -22.99 -20.00
C SER A 287 -13.52 -23.94 -18.83
N ASP A 288 -13.28 -25.22 -19.07
CA ASP A 288 -13.19 -26.29 -18.05
C ASP A 288 -11.74 -26.50 -17.58
N ILE A 289 -10.78 -25.78 -18.14
CA ILE A 289 -9.37 -25.81 -17.74
C ILE A 289 -9.17 -24.72 -16.68
N ASP A 290 -8.44 -25.03 -15.62
CA ASP A 290 -8.05 -24.03 -14.65
C ASP A 290 -7.07 -23.03 -15.30
N LEU A 291 -7.44 -21.77 -15.25
CA LEU A 291 -6.70 -20.66 -15.84
C LEU A 291 -6.34 -19.58 -14.79
N LEU A 292 -6.66 -19.85 -13.54
CA LEU A 292 -6.48 -18.90 -12.47
C LEU A 292 -5.18 -19.17 -11.73
N PRO A 293 -4.27 -18.21 -11.70
CA PRO A 293 -3.13 -18.29 -10.79
C PRO A 293 -3.62 -18.27 -9.33
N PRO A 294 -2.90 -18.91 -8.42
CA PRO A 294 -3.15 -18.75 -6.99
C PRO A 294 -2.89 -17.30 -6.54
N GLY A 295 -3.35 -16.95 -5.35
CA GLY A 295 -3.03 -15.69 -4.71
C GLY A 295 -1.52 -15.53 -4.48
N ARG A 296 -1.07 -14.29 -4.37
CA ARG A 296 0.31 -13.95 -4.03
C ARG A 296 0.59 -14.37 -2.56
N PRO A 297 1.70 -15.04 -2.26
CA PRO A 297 2.17 -15.19 -0.89
C PRO A 297 2.85 -13.91 -0.43
N ASP A 298 2.80 -13.58 0.85
CA ASP A 298 3.47 -12.40 1.40
C ASP A 298 4.61 -12.84 2.33
N LEU A 299 5.83 -12.36 2.06
CA LEU A 299 6.96 -12.61 2.96
C LEU A 299 6.71 -11.92 4.30
N SER A 300 6.92 -12.65 5.39
CA SER A 300 6.73 -12.11 6.74
C SER A 300 8.04 -11.93 7.51
N TYR A 301 9.07 -12.74 7.24
CA TYR A 301 10.37 -12.61 7.87
C TYR A 301 11.49 -13.23 7.03
N ILE A 302 12.63 -12.56 7.00
CA ILE A 302 13.90 -13.11 6.51
C ILE A 302 15.01 -12.69 7.46
N GLY A 303 15.65 -13.66 8.09
CA GLY A 303 16.73 -13.42 9.05
C GLY A 303 17.28 -14.72 9.64
N PRO A 304 18.15 -14.66 10.65
CA PRO A 304 18.68 -15.84 11.32
C PRO A 304 17.60 -16.52 12.17
N ASP A 305 17.63 -17.83 12.22
CA ASP A 305 16.94 -18.62 13.23
C ASP A 305 17.76 -18.74 14.53
N GLU A 306 17.26 -19.46 15.51
CA GLU A 306 17.93 -19.68 16.80
C GLU A 306 19.29 -20.41 16.69
N ASN A 307 19.56 -21.07 15.57
CA ASN A 307 20.83 -21.76 15.29
C ASN A 307 21.79 -20.90 14.46
N GLY A 308 21.34 -19.75 13.96
CA GLY A 308 22.08 -18.85 13.08
C GLY A 308 21.98 -19.23 11.59
N ASP A 309 21.08 -20.15 11.22
CA ASP A 309 20.76 -20.46 9.83
C ASP A 309 19.74 -19.46 9.27
N LEU A 310 19.73 -19.26 7.95
CA LEU A 310 18.79 -18.33 7.32
C LEU A 310 17.39 -18.91 7.30
N ARG A 311 16.46 -18.25 8.00
CA ARG A 311 15.03 -18.57 8.01
C ARG A 311 14.27 -17.58 7.13
N ILE A 312 13.37 -18.11 6.31
CA ILE A 312 12.44 -17.38 5.46
C ILE A 312 11.04 -17.80 5.88
N GLU A 313 10.16 -16.84 6.20
CA GLU A 313 8.77 -17.08 6.59
C GLU A 313 7.83 -16.29 5.67
N TRP A 314 6.62 -16.81 5.49
CA TRP A 314 5.60 -16.18 4.64
C TRP A 314 4.19 -16.49 5.10
N VAL A 315 3.25 -15.65 4.70
CA VAL A 315 1.82 -15.89 4.78
C VAL A 315 1.39 -16.58 3.49
N ALA A 316 0.72 -17.72 3.63
CA ALA A 316 0.21 -18.48 2.49
C ALA A 316 -1.06 -17.83 1.93
N PRO A 317 -1.26 -17.84 0.60
CA PRO A 317 -2.55 -17.48 0.04
C PRO A 317 -3.61 -18.54 0.43
N THR A 318 -4.89 -18.14 0.42
CA THR A 318 -6.01 -18.97 0.88
C THR A 318 -6.61 -19.89 -0.20
N ASP A 319 -5.90 -20.09 -1.29
CA ASP A 319 -6.38 -20.90 -2.43
C ASP A 319 -6.46 -22.39 -2.09
N ALA A 320 -7.59 -23.00 -2.44
CA ALA A 320 -7.87 -24.41 -2.12
C ALA A 320 -7.05 -25.40 -2.97
N ASP A 321 -6.51 -24.95 -4.08
CA ASP A 321 -5.75 -25.73 -5.06
C ASP A 321 -4.24 -25.37 -5.09
N LEU A 322 -3.76 -24.72 -4.04
CA LEU A 322 -2.35 -24.41 -3.88
C LEU A 322 -1.49 -25.68 -3.98
N GLY A 323 -0.50 -25.67 -4.86
CA GLY A 323 0.43 -26.77 -5.11
C GLY A 323 1.78 -26.60 -4.41
N GLY A 324 2.18 -25.38 -4.11
CA GLY A 324 3.44 -25.06 -3.44
C GLY A 324 4.00 -23.71 -3.86
N TYR A 325 5.31 -23.55 -3.71
CA TYR A 325 5.96 -22.24 -3.92
C TYR A 325 7.22 -22.34 -4.77
N ILE A 326 7.59 -21.20 -5.36
CA ILE A 326 8.88 -21.00 -6.03
C ILE A 326 9.60 -19.86 -5.33
N LEU A 327 10.72 -20.18 -4.66
CA LEU A 327 11.58 -19.20 -4.04
C LEU A 327 12.67 -18.76 -5.03
N GLN A 328 12.83 -17.46 -5.17
CA GLN A 328 13.91 -16.85 -5.94
C GLN A 328 14.79 -16.00 -5.04
N PHE A 329 16.08 -15.97 -5.37
CA PHE A 329 17.04 -15.08 -4.73
C PHE A 329 17.86 -14.30 -5.76
N SER A 330 18.37 -13.15 -5.33
CA SER A 330 19.24 -12.29 -6.11
C SER A 330 20.32 -11.65 -5.23
N PHE A 331 21.52 -11.48 -5.78
CA PHE A 331 22.61 -10.74 -5.13
C PHE A 331 22.73 -9.29 -5.62
N ASN A 332 21.89 -8.86 -6.54
CA ASN A 332 22.00 -7.54 -7.18
C ASN A 332 20.65 -6.95 -7.61
N GLY A 333 19.54 -7.54 -7.19
CA GLY A 333 18.19 -7.10 -7.55
C GLY A 333 17.78 -7.31 -9.02
N ASN A 334 18.73 -7.57 -9.91
CA ASN A 334 18.47 -7.61 -11.35
C ASN A 334 18.47 -9.02 -11.93
N THR A 335 19.24 -9.94 -11.34
CA THR A 335 19.38 -11.32 -11.82
C THR A 335 18.85 -12.27 -10.78
N TRP A 336 17.74 -12.90 -11.08
CA TRP A 336 17.05 -13.80 -10.16
C TRP A 336 17.32 -15.26 -10.50
N THR A 337 17.52 -16.07 -9.49
CA THR A 337 17.74 -17.51 -9.59
C THR A 337 16.69 -18.24 -8.78
N SER A 338 15.95 -19.18 -9.40
CA SER A 338 15.09 -20.11 -8.69
C SER A 338 15.92 -21.24 -8.12
N ASN A 339 15.85 -21.45 -6.81
CA ASN A 339 16.61 -22.51 -6.14
C ASN A 339 15.72 -23.66 -5.67
N HIS A 340 14.48 -23.36 -5.28
CA HIS A 340 13.52 -24.33 -4.78
C HIS A 340 12.17 -24.11 -5.45
N GLY A 341 11.52 -25.21 -5.82
CA GLY A 341 10.19 -25.25 -6.42
C GLY A 341 9.20 -26.03 -5.55
N PRO A 342 7.97 -26.29 -6.05
CA PRO A 342 6.89 -26.95 -5.31
C PRO A 342 7.23 -28.38 -4.87
N ASP A 343 8.23 -29.01 -5.44
CA ASP A 343 8.76 -30.31 -5.01
C ASP A 343 9.51 -30.26 -3.66
N VAL A 344 9.97 -29.08 -3.25
CA VAL A 344 10.63 -28.81 -1.98
C VAL A 344 9.76 -27.94 -1.08
N LEU A 345 9.19 -26.87 -1.65
CA LEU A 345 8.35 -25.89 -0.95
C LEU A 345 6.87 -26.26 -1.19
N THR A 346 6.37 -27.18 -0.39
CA THR A 346 4.99 -27.69 -0.54
C THR A 346 3.94 -26.71 -0.04
N ALA A 347 2.68 -26.89 -0.43
CA ALA A 347 1.58 -26.00 -0.14
C ALA A 347 1.30 -25.76 1.36
N ASP A 348 1.65 -26.72 2.21
CA ASP A 348 1.47 -26.67 3.67
C ASP A 348 2.60 -25.94 4.41
N MET A 349 3.66 -25.53 3.69
CA MET A 349 4.79 -24.82 4.29
C MET A 349 4.51 -23.32 4.35
N THR A 350 4.90 -22.71 5.47
CA THR A 350 4.92 -21.26 5.68
C THR A 350 6.30 -20.77 6.13
N SER A 351 7.28 -21.64 6.13
CA SER A 351 8.68 -21.28 6.40
C SER A 351 9.64 -22.25 5.75
N PHE A 352 10.87 -21.77 5.51
CA PHE A 352 11.97 -22.58 4.98
C PHE A 352 13.30 -22.11 5.57
N THR A 353 14.16 -23.05 5.97
CA THR A 353 15.49 -22.75 6.49
C THR A 353 16.57 -23.15 5.47
N VAL A 354 17.48 -22.23 5.21
CA VAL A 354 18.65 -22.45 4.34
C VAL A 354 19.89 -22.63 5.24
N GLU A 355 20.34 -23.87 5.36
CA GLU A 355 21.54 -24.19 6.16
C GLU A 355 22.83 -23.69 5.49
N GLY A 356 23.77 -23.19 6.30
CA GLY A 356 25.10 -22.80 5.84
C GLY A 356 25.11 -21.59 4.90
N PHE A 357 24.19 -20.66 5.09
CA PHE A 357 24.14 -19.41 4.33
C PHE A 357 25.45 -18.62 4.51
N PRO A 358 26.06 -18.06 3.43
CA PRO A 358 27.34 -17.38 3.52
C PRO A 358 27.29 -16.13 4.39
N GLU A 359 28.14 -16.03 5.40
CA GLU A 359 28.28 -14.84 6.24
C GLU A 359 28.58 -13.57 5.41
N ASN A 360 28.06 -12.44 5.84
CA ASN A 360 28.24 -11.10 5.24
C ASN A 360 27.76 -11.00 3.78
N SER A 361 26.97 -11.97 3.32
CA SER A 361 26.35 -11.90 1.99
C SER A 361 25.06 -11.08 2.05
N TYR A 362 24.98 -10.05 1.21
CA TYR A 362 23.73 -9.34 0.93
C TYR A 362 22.95 -10.12 -0.12
N VAL A 363 21.73 -10.54 0.23
CA VAL A 363 20.87 -11.32 -0.68
C VAL A 363 19.42 -10.86 -0.55
N GLN A 364 18.78 -10.74 -1.67
CA GLN A 364 17.36 -10.43 -1.82
C GLN A 364 16.59 -11.70 -2.15
N PHE A 365 15.38 -11.82 -1.61
CA PHE A 365 14.48 -12.96 -1.81
C PHE A 365 13.08 -12.48 -2.21
N ARG A 366 12.42 -13.28 -3.03
CA ARG A 366 11.00 -13.16 -3.34
C ARG A 366 10.39 -14.53 -3.58
N LEU A 367 9.10 -14.64 -3.32
CA LEU A 367 8.36 -15.89 -3.36
C LEU A 367 7.14 -15.76 -4.26
N LYS A 368 6.74 -16.81 -4.93
CA LYS A 368 5.44 -16.92 -5.59
C LYS A 368 4.81 -18.27 -5.37
N ALA A 369 3.49 -18.32 -5.40
CA ALA A 369 2.70 -19.54 -5.29
C ALA A 369 2.50 -20.20 -6.66
N VAL A 370 2.25 -21.50 -6.63
CA VAL A 370 1.95 -22.36 -7.78
C VAL A 370 0.77 -23.22 -7.42
N ASP A 371 -0.22 -23.40 -8.31
CA ASP A 371 -1.37 -24.29 -8.11
C ASP A 371 -1.08 -25.75 -8.50
N ASN A 372 -2.07 -26.61 -8.25
CA ASN A 372 -2.04 -28.03 -8.60
C ASN A 372 -2.66 -28.34 -9.98
N ALA A 373 -2.89 -27.33 -10.83
CA ALA A 373 -3.44 -27.55 -12.15
C ALA A 373 -2.53 -28.47 -13.00
N PRO A 374 -3.08 -29.25 -13.96
CA PRO A 374 -2.28 -30.07 -14.88
C PRO A 374 -1.23 -29.26 -15.67
N ILE A 375 -1.51 -27.98 -15.92
CA ILE A 375 -0.57 -26.96 -16.35
C ILE A 375 -0.57 -25.92 -15.24
N PRO A 376 0.41 -25.95 -14.31
CA PRO A 376 0.39 -25.12 -13.15
C PRO A 376 0.43 -23.60 -13.48
N ASN A 377 -0.52 -22.86 -12.92
CA ASN A 377 -0.47 -21.39 -12.93
C ASN A 377 0.41 -20.89 -11.79
N GLN A 378 0.94 -19.69 -11.91
CA GLN A 378 1.84 -19.08 -10.94
C GLN A 378 1.32 -17.70 -10.58
N SER A 379 1.37 -17.36 -9.29
CA SER A 379 1.03 -16.03 -8.82
C SER A 379 2.02 -14.95 -9.25
N GLU A 380 1.71 -13.69 -8.99
CA GLU A 380 2.72 -12.64 -8.91
C GLU A 380 3.71 -12.95 -7.77
N PHE A 381 4.85 -12.29 -7.78
CA PHE A 381 5.81 -12.40 -6.69
C PHE A 381 5.36 -11.62 -5.45
N SER A 382 5.76 -12.09 -4.28
CA SER A 382 5.77 -11.30 -3.04
C SER A 382 6.61 -10.04 -3.20
N ASP A 383 6.51 -9.14 -2.25
CA ASP A 383 7.50 -8.10 -2.08
C ASP A 383 8.88 -8.69 -1.87
N THR A 384 9.91 -7.91 -2.21
CA THR A 384 11.30 -8.35 -2.13
C THR A 384 11.89 -7.98 -0.77
N TYR A 385 12.20 -8.98 0.02
CA TYR A 385 12.92 -8.79 1.28
C TYR A 385 14.38 -9.15 1.16
N SER A 386 15.21 -8.54 1.99
CA SER A 386 16.66 -8.68 1.93
C SER A 386 17.24 -9.04 3.28
N VAL A 387 18.39 -9.68 3.25
CA VAL A 387 19.12 -10.06 4.47
C VAL A 387 20.64 -9.92 4.26
N ARG A 388 21.32 -9.52 5.32
CA ARG A 388 22.76 -9.68 5.46
C ARG A 388 23.03 -10.32 6.82
N MET A 389 23.52 -11.56 6.82
CA MET A 389 23.80 -12.30 8.04
C MET A 389 25.29 -12.22 8.40
N ASN A 390 25.60 -12.21 9.68
CA ASN A 390 26.94 -12.47 10.20
C ASN A 390 26.85 -13.42 11.39
N SER A 391 28.00 -13.88 11.91
CA SER A 391 28.08 -14.81 13.06
C SER A 391 27.63 -14.17 14.40
N GLU A 392 27.39 -12.87 14.42
CA GLU A 392 26.97 -12.12 15.60
C GLU A 392 25.55 -11.61 15.33
N GLN A 393 24.53 -12.25 15.45
CA GLN A 393 23.10 -11.86 15.29
C GLN A 393 22.81 -10.61 14.42
N SER A 394 21.66 -10.49 13.83
CA SER A 394 21.27 -9.31 13.06
C SER A 394 21.24 -8.07 13.96
N GLN A 395 21.95 -7.02 13.54
CA GLN A 395 22.04 -5.78 14.30
C GLN A 395 20.88 -4.83 13.98
N ILE A 396 20.30 -4.95 12.79
CA ILE A 396 19.20 -4.10 12.33
C ILE A 396 18.03 -4.96 11.88
N LEU A 397 16.81 -4.57 12.28
CA LEU A 397 15.58 -5.07 11.69
C LEU A 397 14.98 -3.98 10.79
N ILE A 398 14.75 -4.32 9.53
CA ILE A 398 13.95 -3.51 8.61
C ILE A 398 12.51 -4.03 8.72
N VAL A 399 11.57 -3.15 9.05
CA VAL A 399 10.15 -3.51 9.18
C VAL A 399 9.36 -2.82 8.09
N ASP A 400 8.70 -3.63 7.30
CA ASP A 400 7.71 -3.24 6.32
C ASP A 400 6.37 -3.08 7.03
N GLY A 401 5.95 -1.85 7.21
CA GLY A 401 4.68 -1.48 7.80
C GLY A 401 3.78 -0.75 6.81
N PHE A 402 4.06 -0.87 5.51
CA PHE A 402 3.25 -0.23 4.47
C PHE A 402 2.09 -1.12 4.06
N ASP A 403 0.91 -0.86 4.63
CA ASP A 403 -0.28 -1.71 4.51
C ASP A 403 -1.31 -1.22 3.48
N ARG A 404 -1.07 -0.10 2.83
CA ARG A 404 -2.01 0.48 1.88
C ARG A 404 -2.12 -0.34 0.61
N THR A 405 -3.34 -0.82 0.32
CA THR A 405 -3.65 -1.65 -0.86
C THR A 405 -4.79 -1.09 -1.71
N ASP A 406 -5.12 0.19 -1.57
CA ASP A 406 -6.21 0.84 -2.26
C ASP A 406 -5.76 1.89 -3.30
N GLY A 407 -6.70 2.51 -3.99
CA GLY A 407 -6.43 3.57 -4.94
C GLY A 407 -5.39 3.20 -5.98
N SER A 408 -4.32 3.97 -6.06
CA SER A 408 -3.15 3.74 -6.93
C SER A 408 -2.29 2.56 -6.47
N TRP A 409 -2.43 2.14 -5.21
CA TRP A 409 -1.68 1.05 -4.59
C TRP A 409 -2.34 -0.33 -4.73
N SER A 410 -3.38 -0.46 -5.51
CA SER A 410 -4.09 -1.73 -5.74
C SER A 410 -3.85 -2.29 -7.14
N PRO A 411 -3.45 -3.56 -7.29
CA PRO A 411 -2.89 -4.51 -6.31
C PRO A 411 -1.41 -4.19 -6.07
N ALA A 412 -1.03 -3.96 -4.86
CA ALA A 412 0.27 -3.42 -4.57
C ALA A 412 1.34 -4.50 -4.39
N GLN A 413 2.39 -4.43 -5.18
CA GLN A 413 3.71 -4.95 -4.88
C GLN A 413 4.59 -3.75 -4.55
N HIS A 414 5.20 -3.73 -3.36
CA HIS A 414 5.88 -2.55 -2.85
C HIS A 414 7.35 -2.83 -2.57
N ASP A 415 8.15 -3.25 -3.41
CA ASP A 415 9.57 -3.63 -3.18
C ASP A 415 10.41 -2.57 -2.41
N PHE A 416 9.78 -1.78 -1.51
CA PHE A 416 10.41 -0.66 -0.81
C PHE A 416 11.43 -1.07 0.24
N ALA A 417 11.28 -2.24 0.88
CA ALA A 417 12.27 -2.78 1.81
C ALA A 417 13.69 -2.81 1.23
N THR A 418 13.81 -2.96 -0.09
CA THR A 418 15.10 -2.97 -0.79
C THR A 418 15.82 -1.62 -0.75
N TYR A 419 15.10 -0.49 -0.76
CA TYR A 419 15.69 0.85 -0.68
C TYR A 419 16.41 1.07 0.66
N TYR A 420 15.84 0.53 1.74
CA TYR A 420 16.41 0.59 3.09
C TYR A 420 17.59 -0.35 3.24
N SER A 421 17.45 -1.57 2.78
CA SER A 421 18.50 -2.57 2.85
C SER A 421 19.71 -2.23 1.97
N ASP A 422 19.50 -1.67 0.77
CA ASP A 422 20.57 -1.18 -0.08
C ASP A 422 21.29 0.00 0.59
N ALA A 423 20.54 0.95 1.16
CA ALA A 423 21.12 2.07 1.89
C ALA A 423 21.96 1.64 3.09
N ILE A 424 21.51 0.63 3.88
CA ILE A 424 22.31 0.05 4.98
C ILE A 424 23.53 -0.69 4.42
N ALA A 425 23.33 -1.44 3.33
CA ALA A 425 24.39 -2.25 2.72
C ALA A 425 25.53 -1.40 2.16
N ASP A 426 25.24 -0.21 1.67
CA ASP A 426 26.19 0.73 1.08
C ASP A 426 26.88 1.63 2.10
N THR A 427 26.44 1.61 3.36
CA THR A 427 27.20 2.30 4.41
C THR A 427 28.57 1.65 4.60
N ASP A 428 29.54 2.43 5.05
CA ASP A 428 30.87 1.90 5.45
C ASP A 428 30.80 0.96 6.68
N LEU A 429 29.61 0.73 7.23
CA LEU A 429 29.38 -0.09 8.40
C LEU A 429 28.96 -1.52 7.96
N PRO A 430 29.72 -2.57 8.35
CA PRO A 430 29.39 -3.95 7.98
C PRO A 430 28.27 -4.54 8.85
N LEU A 431 27.14 -3.86 8.91
CA LEU A 431 26.01 -4.23 9.76
C LEU A 431 25.22 -5.40 9.14
N ALA A 432 24.91 -6.38 9.97
CA ALA A 432 23.95 -7.42 9.63
C ALA A 432 22.53 -6.89 9.80
N PHE A 433 21.61 -7.36 8.96
CA PHE A 433 20.22 -6.98 9.05
C PHE A 433 19.28 -8.09 8.59
N SER A 434 18.08 -8.06 9.12
CA SER A 434 16.92 -8.88 8.75
C SER A 434 15.81 -7.99 8.22
N THR A 435 14.82 -8.57 7.54
CA THR A 435 13.61 -7.86 7.10
C THR A 435 12.37 -8.62 7.58
N SER A 436 11.36 -7.91 8.06
CA SER A 436 10.07 -8.48 8.47
C SER A 436 8.89 -7.58 8.08
N SER A 437 7.69 -8.14 8.10
CA SER A 437 6.46 -7.35 8.14
C SER A 437 6.15 -6.87 9.57
N ASN A 438 5.29 -5.87 9.70
CA ASN A 438 4.80 -5.36 10.99
C ASN A 438 3.96 -6.40 11.76
N GLU A 439 3.15 -7.25 11.05
CA GLU A 439 2.38 -8.32 11.69
C GLU A 439 3.30 -9.40 12.29
N TRP A 440 4.42 -9.67 11.63
CA TRP A 440 5.40 -10.58 12.19
C TRP A 440 5.97 -10.04 13.51
N VAL A 441 6.29 -8.75 13.55
CA VAL A 441 6.80 -8.07 14.76
C VAL A 441 5.79 -8.14 15.89
N THR A 442 4.53 -7.78 15.63
CA THR A 442 3.48 -7.80 16.66
C THR A 442 3.15 -9.20 17.18
N SER A 443 3.32 -10.22 16.33
CA SER A 443 3.08 -11.62 16.68
C SER A 443 4.23 -12.25 17.46
N ASN A 444 5.49 -11.81 17.26
CA ASN A 444 6.69 -12.43 17.83
C ASN A 444 7.34 -11.58 18.94
N ALA A 445 7.07 -10.27 19.01
CA ALA A 445 7.51 -9.31 20.06
C ALA A 445 9.05 -9.35 20.35
N THR A 446 9.89 -9.51 19.33
CA THR A 446 11.34 -9.77 19.47
C THR A 446 12.23 -8.60 19.04
N LEU A 447 11.76 -7.35 19.13
CA LEU A 447 12.58 -6.17 18.78
C LEU A 447 13.83 -6.04 19.67
N GLU A 448 13.80 -6.56 20.90
CA GLU A 448 14.90 -6.48 21.88
C GLU A 448 16.19 -7.15 21.37
N ASP A 449 16.11 -8.06 20.40
CA ASP A 449 17.25 -8.75 19.81
C ASP A 449 18.04 -7.88 18.82
N TYR A 450 17.49 -6.72 18.45
CA TYR A 450 18.07 -5.82 17.45
C TYR A 450 18.60 -4.54 18.09
N TYR A 451 19.76 -4.10 17.64
CA TYR A 451 20.34 -2.81 18.02
C TYR A 451 19.51 -1.63 17.52
N ALA A 452 19.08 -1.69 16.27
CA ALA A 452 18.24 -0.66 15.66
C ALA A 452 17.08 -1.29 14.84
N VAL A 453 15.96 -0.61 14.85
CA VAL A 453 14.79 -0.93 14.03
C VAL A 453 14.57 0.22 13.03
N VAL A 454 14.45 -0.12 11.76
CA VAL A 454 14.15 0.78 10.65
C VAL A 454 12.77 0.41 10.12
N TRP A 455 11.78 1.23 10.40
CA TRP A 455 10.36 0.98 10.10
C TRP A 455 9.86 1.96 9.06
N PHE A 456 9.31 1.48 7.99
CA PHE A 456 8.72 2.34 6.98
C PHE A 456 7.21 2.08 6.84
N VAL A 457 6.47 3.16 6.64
CA VAL A 457 5.04 3.15 6.38
C VAL A 457 4.70 3.82 5.03
N GLY A 458 5.74 4.24 4.28
CA GLY A 458 5.61 4.74 2.91
C GLY A 458 4.57 5.86 2.75
N ASP A 459 3.67 5.65 1.80
CA ASP A 459 2.52 6.52 1.49
C ASP A 459 1.23 5.96 2.13
N ASP A 460 1.31 5.43 3.36
CA ASP A 460 0.14 5.00 4.10
C ASP A 460 -0.81 6.17 4.33
N SER A 461 -2.10 5.84 4.31
CA SER A 461 -3.14 6.77 4.67
C SER A 461 -3.60 6.53 6.11
N ARG A 462 -4.31 7.51 6.67
CA ARG A 462 -4.97 7.35 7.97
C ARG A 462 -5.87 6.10 8.08
N THR A 463 -6.39 5.60 6.95
CA THR A 463 -7.23 4.39 6.92
C THR A 463 -6.41 3.12 7.10
N ALA A 464 -5.16 3.11 6.64
CA ALA A 464 -4.23 2.00 6.84
C ALA A 464 -3.64 1.99 8.26
N GLU A 465 -3.73 3.10 9.00
CA GLU A 465 -3.23 3.28 10.39
C GLU A 465 -1.71 3.09 10.49
N THR A 466 -0.94 4.18 10.40
CA THR A 466 0.53 4.16 10.36
C THR A 466 1.20 3.39 11.50
N PHE A 467 0.61 3.42 12.70
CA PHE A 467 1.02 2.59 13.83
C PHE A 467 -0.19 2.18 14.68
N SER A 468 -0.57 0.94 14.60
CA SER A 468 -1.62 0.37 15.45
C SER A 468 -1.25 0.41 16.94
N THR A 469 -2.25 0.32 17.80
CA THR A 469 -2.01 0.28 19.27
C THR A 469 -1.06 -0.85 19.69
N ALA A 470 -1.06 -1.98 18.98
CA ALA A 470 -0.17 -3.10 19.25
C ALA A 470 1.29 -2.76 18.90
N GLU A 471 1.52 -2.14 17.76
CA GLU A 471 2.84 -1.70 17.30
C GLU A 471 3.40 -0.60 18.21
N GLN A 472 2.59 0.39 18.56
CA GLN A 472 2.96 1.43 19.53
C GLN A 472 3.44 0.81 20.86
N GLY A 473 2.77 -0.25 21.31
CA GLY A 473 3.15 -0.98 22.53
C GLY A 473 4.51 -1.67 22.43
N VAL A 474 4.77 -2.35 21.31
CA VAL A 474 6.03 -3.05 21.05
C VAL A 474 7.18 -2.05 20.87
N ILE A 475 6.98 -0.97 20.10
CA ILE A 475 7.97 0.09 19.88
C ILE A 475 8.31 0.80 21.19
N SER A 476 7.30 1.15 22.00
CA SER A 476 7.53 1.80 23.30
C SER A 476 8.36 0.92 24.23
N SER A 477 8.04 -0.37 24.33
CA SER A 477 8.77 -1.33 25.17
C SER A 477 10.22 -1.48 24.69
N TYR A 478 10.44 -1.54 23.39
CA TYR A 478 11.77 -1.62 22.78
C TYR A 478 12.64 -0.39 23.10
N LEU A 479 12.08 0.82 22.98
CA LEU A 479 12.77 2.08 23.31
C LEU A 479 13.05 2.21 24.81
N GLU A 480 12.13 1.77 25.66
CA GLU A 480 12.37 1.69 27.11
C GLU A 480 13.47 0.70 27.48
N GLY A 481 13.59 -0.39 26.72
CA GLY A 481 14.65 -1.39 26.82
C GLY A 481 16.04 -0.92 26.36
N GLY A 482 16.12 0.21 25.66
CA GLY A 482 17.40 0.77 25.18
C GLY A 482 17.64 0.60 23.70
N GLY A 483 16.61 0.44 22.89
CA GLY A 483 16.70 0.31 21.44
C GLY A 483 16.78 1.64 20.68
N PHE A 484 17.07 1.57 19.38
CA PHE A 484 17.09 2.72 18.47
C PHE A 484 16.07 2.52 17.36
N PHE A 485 15.27 3.56 17.09
CA PHE A 485 14.12 3.47 16.19
C PHE A 485 14.15 4.57 15.13
N PHE A 486 14.18 4.16 13.86
CA PHE A 486 14.03 5.04 12.72
C PHE A 486 12.70 4.74 12.05
N ALA A 487 11.84 5.75 11.88
CA ALA A 487 10.60 5.62 11.11
C ALA A 487 10.52 6.66 9.99
N SER A 488 9.91 6.28 8.88
CA SER A 488 9.67 7.16 7.73
C SER A 488 8.32 6.88 7.06
N GLY A 489 7.65 7.94 6.66
CA GLY A 489 6.37 7.92 5.95
C GLY A 489 5.70 9.28 5.94
N ALA A 490 4.75 9.47 5.03
CA ALA A 490 4.09 10.75 4.81
C ALA A 490 3.13 11.18 5.92
N GLU A 491 2.39 10.24 6.48
CA GLU A 491 1.20 10.50 7.31
C GLU A 491 1.39 10.18 8.80
N ILE A 492 2.62 9.89 9.26
CA ILE A 492 2.88 9.47 10.65
C ILE A 492 2.36 10.52 11.67
N GLY A 493 2.64 11.79 11.43
CA GLY A 493 2.23 12.85 12.33
C GLY A 493 0.74 13.16 12.24
N TYR A 494 0.23 13.22 11.01
CA TYR A 494 -1.18 13.49 10.76
C TYR A 494 -2.08 12.42 11.37
N ASP A 495 -1.83 11.16 11.09
CA ASP A 495 -2.62 10.04 11.59
C ASP A 495 -2.63 10.00 13.13
N LEU A 496 -1.45 9.93 13.75
CA LEU A 496 -1.32 9.86 15.21
C LEU A 496 -1.89 11.10 15.92
N SER A 497 -1.77 12.31 15.33
CA SER A 497 -2.32 13.53 15.91
C SER A 497 -3.84 13.58 15.88
N ALA A 498 -4.45 12.96 14.87
CA ALA A 498 -5.89 12.87 14.69
C ALA A 498 -6.51 11.68 15.42
N GLY A 499 -5.69 10.81 15.98
CA GLY A 499 -6.09 9.59 16.67
C GLY A 499 -6.52 9.80 18.13
N SER A 500 -6.37 8.77 18.94
CA SER A 500 -6.74 8.75 20.36
C SER A 500 -5.72 9.51 21.22
N THR A 501 -6.03 9.67 22.54
CA THR A 501 -5.07 10.25 23.49
C THR A 501 -3.79 9.41 23.62
N SER A 502 -3.86 8.09 23.41
CA SER A 502 -2.66 7.23 23.40
C SER A 502 -1.79 7.48 22.17
N ASP A 503 -2.38 7.69 20.99
CA ASP A 503 -1.66 7.97 19.75
C ASP A 503 -0.91 9.31 19.87
N ILE A 504 -1.60 10.34 20.36
CA ILE A 504 -0.99 11.65 20.65
C ILE A 504 0.14 11.51 21.69
N SER A 505 -0.03 10.67 22.71
CA SER A 505 1.01 10.41 23.70
C SER A 505 2.19 9.67 23.13
N PHE A 506 1.96 8.68 22.26
CA PHE A 506 3.01 7.98 21.53
C PHE A 506 3.80 8.94 20.65
N LEU A 507 3.12 9.78 19.88
CA LEU A 507 3.75 10.79 19.03
C LEU A 507 4.69 11.70 19.82
N ASN A 508 4.21 12.28 20.94
CA ASN A 508 4.99 13.30 21.65
C ASN A 508 5.90 12.77 22.76
N GLN A 509 5.56 11.68 23.44
CA GLN A 509 6.37 11.15 24.56
C GLN A 509 7.36 10.07 24.10
N THR A 510 6.99 9.27 23.08
CA THR A 510 7.80 8.15 22.60
C THR A 510 8.59 8.53 21.36
N LEU A 511 7.98 9.22 20.38
CA LEU A 511 8.66 9.67 19.16
C LEU A 511 9.29 11.08 19.28
N HIS A 512 9.00 11.82 20.36
CA HIS A 512 9.58 13.12 20.73
C HIS A 512 9.28 14.26 19.75
N LEU A 513 8.11 14.23 19.10
CA LEU A 513 7.66 15.26 18.16
C LEU A 513 6.17 15.56 18.32
N ASP A 514 5.75 16.72 17.82
CA ASP A 514 4.36 17.09 17.64
C ASP A 514 4.11 17.37 16.16
N TYR A 515 2.96 16.96 15.65
CA TYR A 515 2.50 17.30 14.30
C TYR A 515 2.27 18.82 14.19
N ALA A 516 2.84 19.45 13.17
CA ALA A 516 2.72 20.88 12.94
C ALA A 516 1.91 21.23 11.69
N GLY A 517 1.76 20.27 10.78
CA GLY A 517 0.93 20.40 9.60
C GLY A 517 1.33 19.43 8.51
N ASP A 518 0.48 19.37 7.51
CA ASP A 518 0.49 18.49 6.37
C ASP A 518 0.89 19.28 5.10
N ASN A 519 1.44 18.58 4.09
CA ASN A 519 1.91 19.11 2.83
C ASN A 519 2.95 20.23 2.98
N SER A 520 4.21 19.84 3.13
CA SER A 520 5.34 20.81 3.28
C SER A 520 5.44 21.82 2.12
N GLY A 521 4.95 21.47 0.92
CA GLY A 521 5.02 22.30 -0.29
C GLY A 521 6.44 22.52 -0.82
N ASP A 522 7.42 21.72 -0.38
CA ASP A 522 8.82 21.80 -0.80
C ASP A 522 9.44 20.39 -0.81
N SER A 523 10.08 20.03 -1.89
CA SER A 523 10.71 18.70 -2.08
C SER A 523 12.22 18.70 -1.81
N HIS A 524 12.82 19.82 -1.43
CA HIS A 524 14.24 19.90 -1.08
C HIS A 524 14.44 19.80 0.42
N VAL A 525 15.40 18.98 0.87
CA VAL A 525 15.69 18.74 2.29
C VAL A 525 17.15 18.99 2.60
N THR A 526 17.42 19.64 3.73
CA THR A 526 18.77 19.90 4.24
C THR A 526 18.91 19.49 5.70
N GLY A 527 20.09 18.96 6.04
CA GLY A 527 20.42 18.56 7.41
C GLY A 527 20.81 19.73 8.32
N VAL A 528 20.34 19.67 9.57
CA VAL A 528 20.59 20.71 10.59
C VAL A 528 21.84 20.38 11.41
N ALA A 529 22.66 21.40 11.66
CA ALA A 529 23.87 21.26 12.49
C ALA A 529 23.51 21.09 13.98
N PRO A 530 24.37 20.42 14.78
CA PRO A 530 25.66 19.87 14.38
C PRO A 530 25.56 18.47 13.76
N ASN A 531 24.56 17.67 14.12
CA ASN A 531 24.56 16.23 13.90
C ASN A 531 24.32 15.83 12.42
N PHE A 532 23.49 16.59 11.69
CA PHE A 532 23.08 16.28 10.33
C PHE A 532 23.61 17.24 9.27
N SER A 533 24.56 18.10 9.61
CA SER A 533 25.16 19.03 8.66
C SER A 533 25.80 18.31 7.46
N GLY A 534 25.63 18.88 6.26
CA GLY A 534 26.15 18.32 5.01
C GLY A 534 25.22 17.33 4.31
N ILE A 535 24.11 16.95 4.92
CA ILE A 535 23.01 16.23 4.23
C ILE A 535 22.24 17.24 3.37
N SER A 536 21.98 16.91 2.11
CA SER A 536 21.16 17.71 1.19
C SER A 536 20.71 16.85 0.03
N PHE A 537 19.41 16.79 -0.25
CA PHE A 537 18.81 15.97 -1.30
C PHE A 537 17.42 16.49 -1.70
N ASP A 538 16.91 16.00 -2.82
CA ASP A 538 15.51 16.12 -3.23
C ASP A 538 14.77 14.79 -3.01
N TYR A 539 13.43 14.82 -2.86
CA TYR A 539 12.60 13.64 -2.64
C TYR A 539 11.25 13.77 -3.35
N GLY A 540 10.44 12.72 -3.32
CA GLY A 540 9.02 12.76 -3.66
C GLY A 540 8.69 12.59 -5.15
N SER A 541 9.66 12.20 -6.01
CA SER A 541 9.40 12.01 -7.44
C SER A 541 9.51 10.58 -7.94
N SER A 542 10.09 9.68 -7.18
CA SER A 542 10.33 8.27 -7.52
C SER A 542 10.63 7.47 -6.25
N PRO A 543 10.17 6.23 -6.11
CA PRO A 543 9.46 5.38 -7.08
C PRO A 543 8.01 5.78 -7.33
N TYR A 544 7.45 6.67 -6.57
CA TYR A 544 6.12 7.26 -6.71
C TYR A 544 6.15 8.76 -6.40
N GLU A 545 5.08 9.47 -6.70
CA GLU A 545 4.92 10.87 -6.34
C GLU A 545 4.42 10.96 -4.90
N GLU A 546 5.19 11.63 -4.04
CA GLU A 546 4.87 11.86 -2.63
C GLU A 546 3.89 13.03 -2.50
N ASP A 547 2.68 12.80 -2.00
CA ASP A 547 1.60 13.78 -2.07
C ASP A 547 1.47 14.67 -0.82
N TRP A 548 1.65 14.12 0.39
CA TRP A 548 1.29 14.79 1.65
C TRP A 548 2.36 14.67 2.74
N PRO A 549 3.59 15.16 2.50
CA PRO A 549 4.67 15.06 3.49
C PRO A 549 4.38 15.91 4.73
N ASP A 550 4.47 15.28 5.90
CA ASP A 550 4.29 15.90 7.20
C ASP A 550 5.42 16.90 7.53
N TYR A 551 5.13 17.88 8.39
CA TYR A 551 6.15 18.67 9.06
C TYR A 551 5.86 18.77 10.56
N PHE A 552 6.92 18.88 11.35
CA PHE A 552 6.91 18.63 12.77
C PHE A 552 7.40 19.79 13.62
N THR A 553 7.07 19.73 14.91
CA THR A 553 7.73 20.50 15.96
C THR A 553 8.41 19.52 16.91
N ALA A 554 9.67 19.77 17.28
CA ALA A 554 10.36 18.95 18.27
C ALA A 554 9.73 19.12 19.65
N SER A 555 9.49 18.02 20.37
CA SER A 555 8.94 18.03 21.73
C SER A 555 9.70 17.08 22.64
N ASN A 556 9.52 17.22 23.95
CA ASN A 556 10.05 16.31 24.99
C ASN A 556 11.54 15.92 24.83
N GLY A 557 12.38 16.86 24.39
CA GLY A 557 13.81 16.66 24.22
C GLY A 557 14.24 16.27 22.81
N GLY A 558 13.30 16.14 21.88
CA GLY A 558 13.60 15.98 20.45
C GLY A 558 14.36 17.18 19.88
N GLU A 559 15.16 16.98 18.87
CA GLU A 559 15.89 18.01 18.13
C GLU A 559 15.58 17.96 16.63
N VAL A 560 15.61 19.12 15.97
CA VAL A 560 15.40 19.20 14.53
C VAL A 560 16.62 18.64 13.82
N ALA A 561 16.42 17.54 13.09
CA ALA A 561 17.45 16.86 12.30
C ALA A 561 17.51 17.35 10.85
N LEU A 562 16.34 17.49 10.23
CA LEU A 562 16.20 17.87 8.82
C LEU A 562 15.17 18.98 8.67
N GLN A 563 15.39 19.85 7.67
CA GLN A 563 14.44 20.89 7.29
C GLN A 563 14.17 20.87 5.79
N TYR A 564 12.93 21.13 5.41
CA TYR A 564 12.54 21.44 4.04
C TYR A 564 13.15 22.79 3.60
N GLY A 565 13.29 23.00 2.30
CA GLY A 565 13.90 24.22 1.76
C GLY A 565 13.18 25.51 2.14
N ASN A 566 11.91 25.43 2.51
CA ASN A 566 11.11 26.53 3.04
C ASN A 566 11.28 26.76 4.57
N GLY A 567 12.08 25.94 5.24
CA GLY A 567 12.41 26.04 6.67
C GLY A 567 11.45 25.32 7.63
N LEU A 568 10.45 24.58 7.12
CA LEU A 568 9.65 23.67 7.94
C LEU A 568 10.48 22.43 8.32
N ASN A 569 10.19 21.80 9.45
CA ASN A 569 11.01 20.67 9.91
C ASN A 569 10.54 19.36 9.29
N ALA A 570 11.41 18.73 8.53
CA ALA A 570 11.18 17.49 7.79
C ALA A 570 11.49 16.22 8.59
N GLY A 571 12.31 16.35 9.64
CA GLY A 571 12.70 15.21 10.47
C GLY A 571 13.14 15.64 11.86
N ILE A 572 12.76 14.82 12.85
CA ILE A 572 13.09 15.01 14.26
C ILE A 572 13.91 13.82 14.75
N ALA A 573 14.96 14.12 15.49
CA ALA A 573 15.81 13.14 16.15
C ALA A 573 15.73 13.31 17.67
N TYR A 574 15.91 12.20 18.37
CA TYR A 574 16.09 12.19 19.82
C TYR A 574 17.12 11.15 20.20
N HIS A 575 17.95 11.47 21.17
CA HIS A 575 18.94 10.53 21.71
C HIS A 575 19.15 10.78 23.19
N ASN A 576 19.13 9.72 23.98
CA ASN A 576 19.60 9.71 25.37
C ASN A 576 20.78 8.74 25.50
N SER A 577 21.22 8.45 26.72
CA SER A 577 22.38 7.54 26.92
C SER A 577 22.17 6.11 26.44
N ASN A 578 20.94 5.67 26.18
CA ASN A 578 20.63 4.27 25.93
C ASN A 578 19.72 4.04 24.72
N SER A 579 18.87 5.00 24.35
CA SER A 579 17.89 4.85 23.27
C SER A 579 17.81 6.11 22.42
N GLY A 580 17.23 6.00 21.23
CA GLY A 580 17.02 7.16 20.37
C GLY A 580 15.99 6.90 19.29
N THR A 581 15.42 7.99 18.78
CA THR A 581 14.49 7.96 17.64
C THR A 581 14.96 8.89 16.53
N PHE A 582 14.59 8.55 15.31
CA PHE A 582 14.74 9.41 14.15
C PHE A 582 13.48 9.25 13.28
N ILE A 583 12.70 10.31 13.13
CA ILE A 583 11.41 10.26 12.44
C ILE A 583 11.44 11.22 11.25
N LEU A 584 11.10 10.72 10.07
CA LEU A 584 10.91 11.50 8.85
C LEU A 584 9.42 11.76 8.61
N GLY A 585 9.09 12.95 8.11
CA GLY A 585 7.74 13.31 7.68
C GLY A 585 7.45 13.03 6.21
N PHE A 586 8.25 12.17 5.58
CA PHE A 586 8.10 11.71 4.20
C PHE A 586 8.74 10.33 4.05
N ALA A 587 8.40 9.63 2.99
CA ALA A 587 8.90 8.29 2.72
C ALA A 587 10.37 8.30 2.26
N PHE A 588 11.25 7.59 2.97
CA PHE A 588 12.69 7.53 2.71
C PHE A 588 13.03 6.97 1.33
N GLU A 589 12.26 6.00 0.84
CA GLU A 589 12.44 5.42 -0.50
C GLU A 589 12.27 6.43 -1.63
N THR A 590 11.58 7.56 -1.38
CA THR A 590 11.39 8.63 -2.36
C THR A 590 12.56 9.61 -2.48
N ILE A 591 13.60 9.48 -1.64
CA ILE A 591 14.85 10.24 -1.79
C ILE A 591 15.49 9.94 -3.15
N ASP A 592 15.88 10.97 -3.87
CA ASP A 592 16.18 11.00 -5.30
C ASP A 592 17.29 10.05 -5.77
N THR A 593 18.34 9.81 -4.96
CA THR A 593 19.49 8.99 -5.35
C THR A 593 19.87 7.96 -4.28
N GLU A 594 20.44 6.85 -4.72
CA GLU A 594 21.01 5.81 -3.84
C GLU A 594 22.10 6.38 -2.92
N ASP A 595 22.99 7.23 -3.46
CA ASP A 595 24.03 7.88 -2.67
C ASP A 595 23.46 8.77 -1.56
N ASN A 596 22.36 9.49 -1.80
CA ASN A 596 21.68 10.34 -0.83
C ASN A 596 20.97 9.49 0.25
N ARG A 597 20.30 8.39 -0.14
CA ARG A 597 19.72 7.44 0.81
C ARG A 597 20.80 6.83 1.70
N SER A 598 21.90 6.37 1.13
CA SER A 598 23.03 5.78 1.87
C SER A 598 23.70 6.80 2.80
N ALA A 599 23.84 8.07 2.36
CA ALA A 599 24.39 9.14 3.17
C ALA A 599 23.50 9.47 4.38
N LEU A 600 22.18 9.54 4.19
CA LEU A 600 21.24 9.78 5.30
C LEU A 600 21.21 8.58 6.26
N MET A 601 21.08 7.37 5.74
CA MET A 601 21.06 6.15 6.57
C MET A 601 22.35 6.03 7.40
N GLY A 602 23.51 6.22 6.79
CA GLY A 602 24.78 6.21 7.49
C GLY A 602 24.86 7.27 8.58
N ARG A 603 24.30 8.47 8.35
CA ARG A 603 24.25 9.53 9.34
C ARG A 603 23.31 9.20 10.51
N VAL A 604 22.15 8.61 10.25
CA VAL A 604 21.21 8.17 11.29
C VAL A 604 21.84 7.09 12.16
N LEU A 605 22.47 6.09 11.56
CA LEU A 605 23.14 5.01 12.30
C LEU A 605 24.34 5.53 13.12
N GLN A 606 25.10 6.50 12.61
CA GLN A 606 26.14 7.20 13.37
C GLN A 606 25.56 8.00 14.54
N TYR A 607 24.41 8.65 14.35
CA TYR A 607 23.73 9.38 15.41
C TYR A 607 23.27 8.43 16.53
N PHE A 608 22.74 7.27 16.21
CA PHE A 608 22.37 6.23 17.19
C PHE A 608 23.59 5.66 17.93
N ALA A 609 24.71 5.53 17.26
CA ALA A 609 25.96 5.08 17.90
C ALA A 609 26.58 6.11 18.88
N GLY A 610 26.02 7.33 18.94
CA GLY A 610 26.46 8.41 19.81
C GLY A 610 27.66 9.19 19.26
N THR A 611 27.49 10.47 18.99
CA THR A 611 28.57 11.38 18.54
C THR A 611 29.38 11.98 19.69
N VAL A 612 29.33 11.41 20.89
CA VAL A 612 30.10 11.92 22.01
C VAL A 612 31.41 11.16 22.09
N ASP A 613 32.48 11.88 21.75
CA ASP A 613 33.89 11.49 21.85
C ASP A 613 34.19 10.03 21.42
N VAL A 614 34.80 9.92 20.27
CA VAL A 614 35.48 8.70 19.83
C VAL A 614 36.34 8.14 20.95
N VAL A 615 35.71 7.44 21.88
CA VAL A 615 36.39 6.28 22.43
C VAL A 615 36.35 5.30 21.28
N GLU A 616 37.47 5.17 20.58
CA GLU A 616 37.75 4.02 19.72
C GLU A 616 37.39 2.72 20.50
N THR A 617 36.10 2.36 20.56
CA THR A 617 35.76 0.96 20.56
C THR A 617 36.11 0.53 19.16
N GLN A 618 37.24 -0.17 19.05
CA GLN A 618 37.71 -0.72 17.81
C GLN A 618 36.57 -1.40 17.09
N LEU A 619 35.98 -0.68 16.11
CA LEU A 619 35.33 -1.32 14.96
C LEU A 619 36.32 -2.40 14.50
N PRO A 620 35.88 -3.64 14.19
CA PRO A 620 36.81 -4.65 13.71
C PRO A 620 37.57 -4.05 12.54
N SER A 621 38.87 -3.91 12.70
CA SER A 621 39.72 -3.29 11.70
C SER A 621 39.57 -4.06 10.40
N GLU A 622 39.20 -3.39 9.34
CA GLU A 622 38.67 -3.94 8.09
C GLU A 622 39.69 -4.78 7.34
N MET A 623 39.38 -6.04 7.21
CA MET A 623 39.92 -6.86 6.15
C MET A 623 39.05 -6.71 4.93
N LEU A 624 39.54 -6.16 3.82
CA LEU A 624 38.77 -5.74 2.68
C LEU A 624 39.26 -6.38 1.39
N ILE A 625 38.32 -6.83 0.52
CA ILE A 625 38.55 -6.97 -0.91
C ILE A 625 38.17 -5.65 -1.57
N SER A 626 39.17 -4.78 -1.82
CA SER A 626 38.93 -3.43 -2.32
C SER A 626 38.43 -3.41 -3.77
N ARG A 627 39.01 -4.27 -4.63
CA ARG A 627 38.66 -4.36 -6.05
C ARG A 627 38.80 -5.78 -6.58
N ALA A 628 37.91 -6.12 -7.54
CA ALA A 628 38.03 -7.32 -8.38
C ALA A 628 37.75 -6.91 -9.82
N TYR A 629 38.79 -6.95 -10.68
CA TYR A 629 38.68 -6.43 -12.05
C TYR A 629 39.49 -7.24 -13.06
N PRO A 630 39.04 -7.33 -14.34
CA PRO A 630 37.70 -6.90 -14.78
C PRO A 630 36.60 -7.76 -14.16
N ASN A 631 35.42 -7.22 -13.95
CA ASN A 631 34.23 -7.97 -13.54
C ASN A 631 33.00 -7.39 -14.27
N PRO A 632 32.35 -8.11 -15.20
CA PRO A 632 32.63 -9.50 -15.58
C PRO A 632 34.03 -9.71 -16.21
N PHE A 633 34.59 -10.93 -16.08
CA PHE A 633 35.90 -11.25 -16.58
C PHE A 633 35.89 -12.43 -17.57
N ASN A 634 36.90 -12.45 -18.46
CA ASN A 634 37.17 -13.58 -19.35
C ASN A 634 38.59 -14.05 -19.12
N ALA A 635 38.78 -15.32 -18.86
CA ALA A 635 40.02 -16.00 -18.56
C ALA A 635 40.66 -15.69 -17.19
N SER A 636 40.78 -14.42 -16.75
CA SER A 636 41.40 -14.12 -15.45
C SER A 636 40.83 -12.85 -14.83
N ILE A 637 40.84 -12.80 -13.50
CA ILE A 637 40.46 -11.65 -12.71
C ILE A 637 41.53 -11.34 -11.67
N SER A 638 41.82 -10.06 -11.48
CA SER A 638 42.70 -9.56 -10.44
C SER A 638 41.90 -9.04 -9.25
N VAL A 639 42.29 -9.46 -8.06
CA VAL A 639 41.63 -9.13 -6.79
C VAL A 639 42.63 -8.33 -5.95
N GLU A 640 42.30 -7.08 -5.68
CA GLU A 640 43.03 -6.24 -4.74
C GLU A 640 42.41 -6.38 -3.35
N TYR A 641 43.26 -6.68 -2.35
CA TYR A 641 42.81 -6.92 -0.98
C TYR A 641 43.78 -6.35 0.05
N LYS A 642 43.23 -5.99 1.21
CA LYS A 642 43.95 -5.46 2.35
C LYS A 642 44.02 -6.48 3.48
N LEU A 643 45.19 -6.67 4.03
CA LEU A 643 45.42 -7.45 5.26
C LEU A 643 45.78 -6.49 6.39
N GLU A 644 45.20 -6.70 7.56
CA GLU A 644 45.43 -5.83 8.71
C GLU A 644 46.20 -6.43 9.87
N GLN A 645 46.27 -7.75 9.92
CA GLN A 645 46.92 -8.45 10.99
C GLN A 645 48.08 -9.34 10.46
N ASN A 646 49.03 -9.60 11.30
CA ASN A 646 50.09 -10.55 10.96
C ASN A 646 49.68 -11.99 11.28
N LYS A 647 48.66 -12.48 10.54
CA LYS A 647 48.07 -13.81 10.65
C LYS A 647 47.97 -14.49 9.30
N PRO A 648 47.98 -15.84 9.23
CA PRO A 648 47.74 -16.54 7.97
C PRO A 648 46.46 -16.09 7.29
N ALA A 649 46.56 -15.83 5.98
CA ALA A 649 45.43 -15.45 5.16
C ALA A 649 45.21 -16.42 4.00
N GLN A 650 43.95 -16.61 3.60
CA GLN A 650 43.54 -17.53 2.53
C GLN A 650 42.55 -16.81 1.60
N MET A 651 42.62 -17.20 0.32
CA MET A 651 41.61 -16.83 -0.68
C MET A 651 40.87 -18.09 -1.06
N ILE A 652 39.54 -18.10 -0.88
CA ILE A 652 38.68 -19.23 -1.16
C ILE A 652 37.70 -18.82 -2.25
N ILE A 653 37.46 -19.67 -3.25
CA ILE A 653 36.47 -19.43 -4.29
C ILE A 653 35.38 -20.48 -4.18
N TYR A 654 34.16 -20.00 -4.18
CA TYR A 654 32.95 -20.81 -4.19
C TYR A 654 32.17 -20.65 -5.50
N ASP A 655 31.48 -21.68 -5.89
CA ASP A 655 30.40 -21.56 -6.90
C ASP A 655 29.09 -21.12 -6.24
N VAL A 656 28.05 -20.94 -7.06
CA VAL A 656 26.69 -20.54 -6.63
C VAL A 656 25.99 -21.58 -5.73
N GLN A 657 26.52 -22.77 -5.59
CA GLN A 657 26.02 -23.84 -4.72
C GLN A 657 26.83 -23.93 -3.41
N GLY A 658 27.71 -22.95 -3.15
CA GLY A 658 28.59 -22.95 -1.96
C GLY A 658 29.73 -23.97 -1.99
N ARG A 659 29.96 -24.65 -3.12
CA ARG A 659 31.06 -25.65 -3.24
C ARG A 659 32.37 -24.93 -3.43
N VAL A 660 33.37 -25.32 -2.66
CA VAL A 660 34.75 -24.80 -2.78
C VAL A 660 35.34 -25.21 -4.12
N ILE A 661 35.64 -24.25 -4.97
CA ILE A 661 36.30 -24.40 -6.27
C ILE A 661 37.81 -24.33 -6.12
N LEU A 662 38.29 -23.37 -5.33
CA LEU A 662 39.72 -23.16 -5.08
C LEU A 662 39.90 -22.67 -3.64
N ASP A 663 40.89 -23.21 -2.97
CA ASP A 663 41.38 -22.77 -1.66
C ASP A 663 42.86 -22.48 -1.78
N LYS A 664 43.31 -21.26 -1.55
CA LYS A 664 44.66 -20.80 -1.75
C LYS A 664 45.19 -20.02 -0.56
N SER A 665 46.17 -20.58 0.15
CA SER A 665 46.95 -19.84 1.13
C SER A 665 47.72 -18.71 0.45
N LEU A 666 47.66 -17.52 1.03
CA LEU A 666 48.35 -16.33 0.53
C LEU A 666 49.78 -16.25 1.05
N ASN A 667 50.68 -15.79 0.21
CA ASN A 667 52.14 -15.80 0.53
C ASN A 667 52.55 -14.69 1.52
N SER A 668 51.68 -13.69 1.77
CA SER A 668 51.95 -12.63 2.74
C SER A 668 50.89 -12.64 3.83
N ASN A 669 51.35 -12.50 5.07
CA ASN A 669 50.50 -12.43 6.26
C ASN A 669 50.63 -11.09 6.99
N ALA A 670 51.50 -10.17 6.49
CA ALA A 670 51.72 -8.86 7.10
C ALA A 670 50.60 -7.87 6.70
N PRO A 671 50.32 -6.89 7.54
CA PRO A 671 49.41 -5.80 7.16
C PRO A 671 49.86 -5.09 5.86
N GLY A 672 48.98 -4.82 4.96
CA GLY A 672 49.27 -4.17 3.69
C GLY A 672 48.21 -4.43 2.60
N ILE A 673 48.39 -3.76 1.46
CA ILE A 673 47.55 -3.95 0.27
C ILE A 673 48.27 -4.87 -0.70
N TYR A 674 47.55 -5.86 -1.21
CA TYR A 674 48.05 -6.90 -2.07
C TYR A 674 47.17 -7.16 -3.26
N THR A 675 47.70 -7.75 -4.32
CA THR A 675 46.93 -8.19 -5.49
C THR A 675 47.12 -9.71 -5.68
N TRP A 676 46.04 -10.40 -5.92
CA TRP A 676 45.99 -11.81 -6.26
C TRP A 676 45.17 -12.01 -7.53
N SER A 677 45.53 -13.01 -8.35
CA SER A 677 44.81 -13.27 -9.58
C SER A 677 44.28 -14.70 -9.65
N TRP A 678 43.06 -14.86 -10.16
CA TRP A 678 42.41 -16.13 -10.44
C TRP A 678 42.18 -16.31 -11.96
N ASN A 679 42.66 -17.46 -12.49
CA ASN A 679 42.56 -17.77 -13.93
C ASN A 679 41.32 -18.61 -14.28
N ALA A 680 40.24 -18.53 -13.52
CA ALA A 680 39.05 -19.32 -13.70
C ALA A 680 39.28 -20.83 -13.76
N GLU A 681 40.18 -21.35 -12.92
CA GLU A 681 40.47 -22.77 -12.79
C GLU A 681 40.19 -23.25 -11.36
N ASN A 682 39.75 -24.52 -11.24
CA ASN A 682 39.60 -25.14 -9.93
C ASN A 682 40.96 -25.65 -9.40
N LYS A 683 40.96 -26.27 -8.22
CA LYS A 683 42.15 -26.81 -7.56
C LYS A 683 42.91 -27.90 -8.36
N HIS A 684 42.30 -28.47 -9.42
CA HIS A 684 42.86 -29.48 -10.29
C HIS A 684 43.35 -28.90 -11.63
N GLY A 685 43.26 -27.57 -11.84
CA GLY A 685 43.61 -26.90 -13.08
C GLY A 685 42.57 -27.02 -14.19
N GLU A 686 41.35 -27.45 -13.85
CA GLU A 686 40.25 -27.54 -14.79
C GLU A 686 39.54 -26.18 -14.92
N SER A 687 39.26 -25.80 -16.14
CA SER A 687 38.63 -24.53 -16.47
C SER A 687 37.15 -24.48 -16.00
N MET A 688 36.79 -23.45 -15.30
CA MET A 688 35.43 -23.27 -14.79
C MET A 688 34.47 -22.77 -15.87
N PRO A 689 33.16 -23.15 -15.84
CA PRO A 689 32.15 -22.67 -16.78
C PRO A 689 31.81 -21.19 -16.55
N SER A 690 31.18 -20.55 -17.54
CA SER A 690 30.60 -19.21 -17.35
C SER A 690 29.57 -19.24 -16.21
N GLY A 691 29.60 -18.22 -15.35
CA GLY A 691 28.71 -18.16 -14.18
C GLY A 691 29.24 -17.20 -13.12
N ALA A 692 28.48 -17.07 -12.04
CA ALA A 692 28.88 -16.29 -10.87
C ALA A 692 29.71 -17.17 -9.93
N TYR A 693 30.71 -16.54 -9.30
CA TYR A 693 31.61 -17.12 -8.30
C TYR A 693 31.78 -16.13 -7.15
N PHE A 694 32.10 -16.66 -5.97
CA PHE A 694 32.35 -15.85 -4.78
C PHE A 694 33.80 -16.02 -4.36
N ILE A 695 34.50 -14.92 -4.25
CA ILE A 695 35.87 -14.88 -3.78
C ILE A 695 35.84 -14.41 -2.33
N GLN A 696 36.21 -15.28 -1.42
CA GLN A 696 36.30 -14.99 0.01
C GLN A 696 37.76 -14.89 0.43
N LEU A 697 38.09 -13.79 1.11
CA LEU A 697 39.34 -13.61 1.80
C LEU A 697 39.14 -13.90 3.27
N THR A 698 39.98 -14.75 3.85
CA THR A 698 39.96 -15.04 5.29
C THR A 698 41.34 -14.76 5.93
N GLN A 699 41.35 -14.21 7.15
CA GLN A 699 42.57 -13.99 7.92
C GLN A 699 42.36 -14.40 9.39
N GLY A 700 42.98 -15.49 9.79
CA GLY A 700 42.72 -16.11 11.10
C GLY A 700 41.41 -16.89 11.12
N LYS A 701 40.76 -17.04 12.29
CA LYS A 701 39.55 -17.86 12.42
C LYS A 701 38.25 -17.05 12.39
N THR A 702 38.31 -15.72 12.44
CA THR A 702 37.16 -14.87 12.71
C THR A 702 37.00 -13.69 11.76
N GLN A 703 37.85 -13.51 10.75
CA GLN A 703 37.76 -12.38 9.82
C GLN A 703 37.62 -12.89 8.39
N SER A 704 36.54 -12.46 7.69
CA SER A 704 36.36 -12.77 6.27
C SER A 704 35.73 -11.60 5.51
N ALA A 705 36.13 -11.41 4.25
CA ALA A 705 35.54 -10.51 3.30
C ALA A 705 35.18 -11.28 2.02
N THR A 706 34.03 -11.11 1.46
CA THR A 706 33.57 -11.84 0.27
C THR A 706 33.19 -10.88 -0.86
N ARG A 707 33.55 -11.24 -2.11
CA ARG A 707 33.19 -10.47 -3.30
C ARG A 707 32.72 -11.38 -4.43
N LYS A 708 31.59 -11.03 -5.04
CA LYS A 708 31.04 -11.70 -6.22
C LYS A 708 31.80 -11.31 -7.48
N VAL A 709 32.09 -12.28 -8.31
CA VAL A 709 32.69 -12.10 -9.65
C VAL A 709 31.95 -12.91 -10.70
N VAL A 710 31.90 -12.43 -11.93
CA VAL A 710 31.18 -13.08 -13.03
C VAL A 710 32.17 -13.47 -14.13
N LEU A 711 32.29 -14.77 -14.39
CA LEU A 711 33.07 -15.32 -15.50
C LEU A 711 32.19 -15.39 -16.76
N LEU A 712 32.64 -14.78 -17.84
CA LEU A 712 32.03 -14.86 -19.17
C LEU A 712 33.03 -15.51 -20.14
N LYS A 713 32.72 -16.69 -20.65
CA LYS A 713 33.50 -17.37 -21.70
C LYS A 713 32.81 -17.27 -23.04
#